data_0c5582e38d260326fca48a38906e3191
#
_entry.id   0c5582e38d260326fca48a38906e3191
#
_cell.length_a   1.000
_cell.length_b   1.000
_cell.length_c   1.000
_cell.angle_alpha   90.00
_cell.angle_beta   90.00
_cell.angle_gamma   90.00
#
_symmetry.space_group_name_H-M   'P 1'
#
loop_
_entity.id
_entity.type
_entity.pdbx_description
1 polymer ?
#
loop_
_entity_poly.entity_id
_entity_poly.type
_entity_poly.pdbx_seq_one_letter_code
_entity_poly.pdbx_strand_id
1 'polypeptide(L)'
;MLNLKRKHFWCTIVAGFLAILIFAVTVVVPLYLNSAAVKNKIQTEVQEKLNGKVSYEKIDISLFPLPRVTIEGLSLAYPHTFRGTLRSISIVPQILPLFRGRVQVSKIRIQEPDFRIAVPAAKTDKTSEEPTLEETRDDIRSVISYLQMIGPRLVVEMDNGKFLLRKNHRDFLSLKNVAVHFNAPPGDMHFLVKSGTDRWGDFALSGTYSFTEAQTEIRDLTLALGHSSLTDYSALLTWDRDPRVQIRSGRAEFALQEIYEWLRSSESLTPFMKKLSSLKGMLIITSMKGQGLLSQPEKLRMRLTGEARQIELASPKLPAPVMINYSFAVEDNLVEITEFSARMGSSSLSHVSALLTGRDDPVLELRSGNATINITEVFNWRRWHPALEHILQDVDTLAGMFTLTALKINGRLYQPLAWKVIAAGEFDHILFHAPVLPGPIGLMKGTFSYVPDKLAFGLKEATILDSTITGTAVVSGITTTMSNVDVTLDGSSGRKTVDWAFENLKLPPELMVKTPLALSGAHLVWERNRGISFSGIASVAGGLKFFVDLSQQGGELEIRKFSINDQETKATFTLNWQKEAADFSFSGLLAESTLSRIFEQGTFGSGTMRGDLHSLVRIDLPLKSRMQGSLTGSDLFVPWGMPIPTTVNKFVLRAKDDVLTVESADVTWGKNHYSLTGAVTTSNEGFVFSMKLAADGIDIDTIQQALAQSNGKKAASADQAQPKLKPEQKARSFPLPPIRGDFTANSAYVKYGRFTLAPAHAVMTVEPGTVGLAFNNTKTCGVTLAGAVFVSRESTSFTFTPSAKAEPLEPTIDCLTGKELHITGDYDLTAKIQSHGTGRDMLSALEGRVDFKASKGMIYKFPTLANVLSVLSVFEIFRGRTPEIGGNGFPYYSMALRGDIHQGVFSIEKAYIGGKSLDIIAEGEVDLGKQKIDMVVLVAPFSSINWIIRHTPVVNTVMGGTLISIPARVSGDLRNPDVTVLSPTAVGSRILEMFMNDLKAPVELFSKEKEKK
;
A
#
# COMPACT_ATOMS: atom_id res chain seq x y z
N MET A 1 -67.74 -113.08 12.36
CA MET A 1 -68.06 -111.89 13.11
C MET A 1 -67.32 -111.75 14.46
N LEU A 2 -66.41 -112.62 14.86
CA LEU A 2 -65.68 -112.42 16.18
C LEU A 2 -64.34 -111.73 16.12
N ASN A 3 -63.76 -111.45 14.92
CA ASN A 3 -62.47 -110.81 14.83
C ASN A 3 -62.52 -109.21 14.73
N LEU A 4 -63.68 -108.63 14.44
CA LEU A 4 -63.81 -107.19 14.40
C LEU A 4 -64.01 -106.55 15.76
N LYS A 5 -64.63 -107.21 16.72
CA LYS A 5 -64.85 -106.65 18.06
C LYS A 5 -63.49 -106.60 18.93
N ARG A 6 -62.59 -107.49 18.65
CA ARG A 6 -61.25 -107.47 19.35
C ARG A 6 -60.32 -106.39 18.90
N LYS A 7 -60.43 -105.93 17.61
CA LYS A 7 -59.66 -104.80 17.11
C LYS A 7 -60.17 -103.43 17.73
N HIS A 8 -61.53 -103.29 17.81
CA HIS A 8 -62.10 -102.08 18.40
C HIS A 8 -61.76 -101.95 19.92
N PHE A 9 -61.76 -103.08 20.67
CA PHE A 9 -61.45 -103.10 22.08
C PHE A 9 -59.95 -102.66 22.33
N TRP A 10 -59.04 -103.21 21.49
CA TRP A 10 -57.65 -102.71 21.57
C TRP A 10 -57.42 -101.32 21.10
N CYS A 11 -58.13 -100.84 20.14
CA CYS A 11 -58.15 -99.42 19.70
C CYS A 11 -58.68 -98.47 20.80
N THR A 12 -59.71 -98.86 21.54
CA THR A 12 -60.26 -98.05 22.63
C THR A 12 -59.34 -98.05 23.85
N ILE A 13 -58.60 -99.14 24.18
CA ILE A 13 -57.61 -99.21 25.23
C ILE A 13 -56.35 -98.27 24.85
N VAL A 14 -55.90 -98.45 23.62
CA VAL A 14 -54.86 -97.62 23.11
C VAL A 14 -55.21 -96.14 23.05
N ALA A 15 -56.43 -95.81 22.61
CA ALA A 15 -56.96 -94.46 22.61
C ALA A 15 -57.15 -93.87 24.00
N GLY A 16 -57.64 -94.69 24.98
CA GLY A 16 -57.71 -94.33 26.39
C GLY A 16 -56.36 -94.11 27.02
N PHE A 17 -55.39 -95.03 26.77
CA PHE A 17 -54.01 -94.75 27.21
C PHE A 17 -53.37 -93.55 26.60
N LEU A 18 -53.58 -93.33 25.30
CA LEU A 18 -53.08 -92.13 24.65
C LEU A 18 -53.75 -90.84 25.19
N ALA A 19 -55.08 -90.92 25.51
CA ALA A 19 -55.78 -89.76 26.13
C ALA A 19 -55.20 -89.48 27.58
N ILE A 20 -54.98 -90.50 28.37
CA ILE A 20 -54.35 -90.40 29.70
C ILE A 20 -52.94 -89.84 29.59
N LEU A 21 -52.14 -90.34 28.60
CA LEU A 21 -50.75 -89.80 28.36
C LEU A 21 -50.82 -88.40 27.90
N ILE A 22 -51.73 -87.99 27.03
CA ILE A 22 -51.92 -86.64 26.60
C ILE A 22 -52.31 -85.76 27.78
N PHE A 23 -53.27 -86.23 28.64
CA PHE A 23 -53.68 -85.49 29.84
C PHE A 23 -52.54 -85.34 30.81
N ALA A 24 -51.79 -86.42 31.08
CA ALA A 24 -50.60 -86.33 31.96
C ALA A 24 -49.56 -85.33 31.47
N VAL A 25 -49.25 -85.31 30.19
CA VAL A 25 -48.26 -84.44 29.60
C VAL A 25 -48.73 -82.98 29.47
N THR A 26 -50.08 -82.79 29.16
CA THR A 26 -50.63 -81.44 28.98
C THR A 26 -51.10 -80.74 30.27
N VAL A 27 -51.42 -81.55 31.32
CA VAL A 27 -52.02 -81.02 32.55
C VAL A 27 -51.11 -81.30 33.76
N VAL A 28 -50.69 -82.56 34.00
CA VAL A 28 -49.95 -82.94 35.21
C VAL A 28 -48.47 -82.38 35.13
N VAL A 29 -47.83 -82.59 33.98
CA VAL A 29 -46.41 -82.10 33.84
C VAL A 29 -46.33 -80.54 33.98
N PRO A 30 -47.17 -79.75 33.33
CA PRO A 30 -47.17 -78.33 33.57
C PRO A 30 -47.46 -77.92 35.01
N LEU A 31 -48.43 -78.56 35.68
CA LEU A 31 -48.72 -78.28 37.09
C LEU A 31 -47.49 -78.62 37.99
N TYR A 32 -46.78 -79.65 37.72
CA TYR A 32 -45.54 -80.01 38.42
C TYR A 32 -44.43 -78.98 38.12
N LEU A 33 -44.22 -78.71 36.88
CA LEU A 33 -43.18 -77.74 36.46
C LEU A 33 -43.48 -76.29 36.97
N ASN A 34 -44.73 -75.93 37.18
CA ASN A 34 -45.12 -74.65 37.74
C ASN A 34 -45.14 -74.63 39.26
N SER A 35 -44.85 -75.74 39.95
CA SER A 35 -44.74 -75.81 41.39
C SER A 35 -43.55 -74.95 41.93
N ALA A 36 -43.75 -74.33 43.10
CA ALA A 36 -42.67 -73.50 43.71
C ALA A 36 -41.37 -74.27 43.91
N ALA A 37 -41.47 -75.59 44.23
CA ALA A 37 -40.29 -76.45 44.42
C ALA A 37 -39.43 -76.60 43.18
N VAL A 38 -40.07 -76.78 42.01
CA VAL A 38 -39.37 -76.94 40.73
C VAL A 38 -38.83 -75.59 40.25
N LYS A 39 -39.63 -74.50 40.43
CA LYS A 39 -39.18 -73.17 40.12
C LYS A 39 -37.90 -72.81 40.92
N ASN A 40 -37.91 -73.01 42.23
CA ASN A 40 -36.74 -72.73 43.07
C ASN A 40 -35.54 -73.62 42.68
N LYS A 41 -35.72 -74.90 42.35
CA LYS A 41 -34.66 -75.81 41.93
C LYS A 41 -34.04 -75.30 40.58
N ILE A 42 -34.86 -74.95 39.61
CA ILE A 42 -34.38 -74.38 38.31
C ILE A 42 -33.61 -73.11 38.59
N GLN A 43 -34.11 -72.22 39.44
CA GLN A 43 -33.48 -70.96 39.79
C GLN A 43 -32.10 -71.15 40.46
N THR A 44 -32.02 -72.11 41.41
CA THR A 44 -30.74 -72.49 42.09
C THR A 44 -29.75 -73.10 41.09
N GLU A 45 -30.14 -74.03 40.26
CA GLU A 45 -29.26 -74.65 39.27
C GLU A 45 -28.69 -73.67 38.25
N VAL A 46 -29.53 -72.67 37.78
CA VAL A 46 -29.09 -71.63 36.89
C VAL A 46 -28.14 -70.60 37.62
N GLN A 47 -28.44 -70.28 38.87
CA GLN A 47 -27.60 -69.42 39.67
C GLN A 47 -26.22 -70.09 39.93
N GLU A 48 -26.17 -71.39 40.22
CA GLU A 48 -24.92 -72.12 40.43
C GLU A 48 -24.07 -72.31 39.16
N LYS A 49 -24.73 -72.72 38.09
CA LYS A 49 -23.99 -73.00 36.81
C LYS A 49 -23.70 -71.81 35.94
N LEU A 50 -24.58 -70.77 35.93
CA LEU A 50 -24.49 -69.64 34.99
C LEU A 50 -24.31 -68.31 35.72
N ASN A 51 -24.21 -68.30 37.02
CA ASN A 51 -24.07 -67.08 37.82
C ASN A 51 -25.14 -65.96 37.49
N GLY A 52 -26.33 -66.46 37.11
CA GLY A 52 -27.44 -65.58 36.67
C GLY A 52 -28.72 -65.96 37.50
N LYS A 53 -29.69 -65.00 37.43
CA LYS A 53 -31.02 -65.20 38.00
C LYS A 53 -32.02 -65.45 36.86
N VAL A 54 -32.81 -66.57 37.03
CA VAL A 54 -33.90 -66.93 36.08
C VAL A 54 -35.19 -67.11 36.88
N SER A 55 -36.25 -66.55 36.39
CA SER A 55 -37.59 -66.76 36.90
C SER A 55 -38.59 -66.84 35.75
N TYR A 56 -39.66 -67.64 35.93
CA TYR A 56 -40.75 -67.69 34.99
C TYR A 56 -42.10 -67.78 35.72
N GLU A 57 -43.16 -67.34 35.04
CA GLU A 57 -44.50 -67.31 35.58
C GLU A 57 -45.16 -68.71 35.47
N LYS A 58 -45.22 -69.25 34.25
CA LYS A 58 -45.92 -70.49 33.92
C LYS A 58 -45.22 -71.24 32.80
N ILE A 59 -45.24 -72.57 32.85
CA ILE A 59 -44.94 -73.51 31.77
C ILE A 59 -46.21 -74.19 31.34
N ASP A 60 -46.47 -74.13 30.01
CA ASP A 60 -47.63 -74.82 29.42
C ASP A 60 -47.18 -75.80 28.32
N ILE A 61 -47.81 -76.98 28.28
CA ILE A 61 -47.47 -78.03 27.28
C ILE A 61 -48.68 -78.29 26.50
N SER A 62 -48.66 -78.12 25.20
CA SER A 62 -49.66 -78.42 24.24
C SER A 62 -49.17 -79.53 23.30
N LEU A 63 -49.99 -80.55 23.03
CA LEU A 63 -49.65 -81.65 22.13
C LEU A 63 -50.31 -81.48 20.76
N PHE A 64 -51.40 -80.72 20.66
CA PHE A 64 -52.12 -80.53 19.44
C PHE A 64 -52.16 -79.05 19.00
N PRO A 65 -52.03 -78.65 17.72
CA PRO A 65 -51.79 -79.53 16.56
C PRO A 65 -50.37 -80.06 16.41
N LEU A 66 -49.42 -79.48 17.09
CA LEU A 66 -48.00 -79.87 17.19
C LEU A 66 -47.50 -79.74 18.66
N PRO A 67 -46.75 -80.76 19.13
CA PRO A 67 -46.18 -80.69 20.46
C PRO A 67 -45.41 -79.37 20.64
N ARG A 68 -45.76 -78.66 21.70
CA ARG A 68 -45.15 -77.28 22.00
C ARG A 68 -45.07 -77.11 23.52
N VAL A 69 -43.93 -76.63 23.96
CA VAL A 69 -43.71 -76.12 25.32
C VAL A 69 -43.67 -74.60 25.29
N THR A 70 -44.52 -73.97 26.03
CA THR A 70 -44.53 -72.50 26.14
C THR A 70 -44.19 -72.17 27.58
N ILE A 71 -43.22 -71.27 27.76
CA ILE A 71 -42.80 -70.66 29.02
C ILE A 71 -43.25 -69.18 29.00
N GLU A 72 -44.07 -68.82 29.92
CA GLU A 72 -44.61 -67.45 30.04
C GLU A 72 -43.92 -66.72 31.15
N GLY A 73 -43.73 -65.34 30.94
CA GLY A 73 -43.17 -64.47 31.94
C GLY A 73 -41.71 -64.74 32.32
N LEU A 74 -40.88 -65.15 31.33
CA LEU A 74 -39.51 -65.51 31.54
C LEU A 74 -38.67 -64.22 31.78
N SER A 75 -37.95 -64.18 32.91
CA SER A 75 -37.00 -63.13 33.25
C SER A 75 -35.64 -63.70 33.47
N LEU A 76 -34.67 -63.09 32.84
CA LEU A 76 -33.22 -63.48 32.89
C LEU A 76 -32.39 -62.23 33.35
N ALA A 77 -31.52 -62.45 34.33
CA ALA A 77 -30.64 -61.39 34.78
C ALA A 77 -29.22 -61.90 35.08
N TYR A 78 -28.25 -61.39 34.35
CA TYR A 78 -26.81 -61.61 34.63
C TYR A 78 -26.20 -60.34 35.21
N PRO A 79 -25.53 -60.46 36.37
CA PRO A 79 -24.97 -59.29 37.01
C PRO A 79 -24.09 -58.49 36.06
N HIS A 80 -24.32 -57.15 36.00
CA HIS A 80 -23.58 -56.17 35.27
C HIS A 80 -23.56 -56.26 33.75
N THR A 81 -24.06 -57.33 33.12
CA THR A 81 -23.96 -57.52 31.65
C THR A 81 -25.28 -57.61 30.96
N PHE A 82 -26.27 -58.32 31.52
CA PHE A 82 -27.51 -58.57 30.79
C PHE A 82 -28.71 -58.60 31.71
N ARG A 83 -29.80 -58.04 31.30
CA ARG A 83 -31.13 -58.17 31.92
C ARG A 83 -32.13 -58.28 30.80
N GLY A 84 -33.01 -59.31 30.88
CA GLY A 84 -34.01 -59.51 29.90
C GLY A 84 -35.28 -60.08 30.50
N THR A 85 -36.43 -59.63 29.96
CA THR A 85 -37.71 -60.16 30.19
C THR A 85 -38.36 -60.53 28.87
N LEU A 86 -39.18 -61.59 28.80
CA LEU A 86 -39.96 -61.90 27.62
C LEU A 86 -41.32 -62.37 28.00
N ARG A 87 -42.32 -62.07 27.21
CA ARG A 87 -43.69 -62.49 27.46
C ARG A 87 -43.85 -63.99 27.39
N SER A 88 -43.35 -64.58 26.31
CA SER A 88 -43.36 -66.03 26.19
C SER A 88 -42.24 -66.52 25.26
N ILE A 89 -41.77 -67.75 25.54
CA ILE A 89 -40.94 -68.52 24.62
C ILE A 89 -41.65 -69.86 24.36
N SER A 90 -41.90 -70.12 23.11
CA SER A 90 -42.52 -71.39 22.69
C SER A 90 -41.50 -72.23 21.92
N ILE A 91 -41.33 -73.43 22.36
CA ILE A 91 -40.40 -74.45 21.84
C ILE A 91 -41.17 -75.57 21.21
N VAL A 92 -40.97 -75.82 19.92
CA VAL A 92 -41.61 -76.90 19.17
C VAL A 92 -40.55 -77.96 18.88
N PRO A 93 -40.65 -79.19 19.49
CA PRO A 93 -39.73 -80.27 19.20
C PRO A 93 -40.00 -80.88 17.82
N GLN A 94 -39.01 -81.60 17.26
CA GLN A 94 -39.18 -82.37 16.06
C GLN A 94 -39.89 -83.71 16.44
N ILE A 95 -40.96 -84.03 15.72
CA ILE A 95 -41.79 -85.22 16.05
C ILE A 95 -41.09 -86.51 15.87
N LEU A 96 -40.37 -86.78 14.77
CA LEU A 96 -39.71 -88.04 14.47
C LEU A 96 -38.53 -88.39 15.46
N PRO A 97 -37.66 -87.50 15.85
CA PRO A 97 -36.67 -87.63 16.87
C PRO A 97 -37.25 -87.89 18.26
N LEU A 98 -38.39 -87.30 18.58
CA LEU A 98 -39.07 -87.40 19.86
C LEU A 98 -39.54 -88.86 20.05
N PHE A 99 -40.03 -89.54 19.02
CA PHE A 99 -40.47 -90.94 19.05
C PHE A 99 -39.25 -91.91 19.25
N ARG A 100 -38.06 -91.46 18.97
CA ARG A 100 -36.79 -92.14 19.21
C ARG A 100 -36.12 -91.82 20.53
N GLY A 101 -36.83 -91.04 21.41
CA GLY A 101 -36.32 -90.59 22.69
C GLY A 101 -35.26 -89.49 22.62
N ARG A 102 -35.14 -88.78 21.48
CA ARG A 102 -34.25 -87.62 21.29
C ARG A 102 -35.07 -86.34 21.16
N VAL A 103 -34.78 -85.43 22.04
CA VAL A 103 -35.39 -84.05 21.99
C VAL A 103 -34.55 -83.15 21.07
N GLN A 104 -35.09 -82.98 19.86
CA GLN A 104 -34.57 -82.02 18.91
C GLN A 104 -35.59 -80.93 18.69
N VAL A 105 -35.19 -79.65 18.65
CA VAL A 105 -36.07 -78.54 18.49
C VAL A 105 -36.20 -78.22 16.99
N SER A 106 -37.45 -78.04 16.52
CA SER A 106 -37.73 -77.62 15.16
C SER A 106 -37.93 -76.11 15.09
N LYS A 107 -38.59 -75.56 16.13
CA LYS A 107 -38.93 -74.17 16.13
C LYS A 107 -38.87 -73.55 17.55
N ILE A 108 -38.30 -72.38 17.68
CA ILE A 108 -38.34 -71.49 18.88
C ILE A 108 -39.08 -70.25 18.49
N ARG A 109 -40.10 -69.85 19.22
CA ARG A 109 -40.79 -68.58 19.03
C ARG A 109 -40.67 -67.79 20.32
N ILE A 110 -40.13 -66.57 20.23
CA ILE A 110 -39.92 -65.62 21.33
C ILE A 110 -40.88 -64.44 21.11
N GLN A 111 -41.69 -64.13 22.08
CA GLN A 111 -42.63 -63.00 21.99
C GLN A 111 -42.29 -61.90 23.00
N GLU A 112 -42.31 -60.68 22.53
CA GLU A 112 -42.12 -59.45 23.29
C GLU A 112 -40.88 -59.50 24.21
N PRO A 113 -39.70 -59.86 23.76
CA PRO A 113 -38.52 -59.77 24.63
C PRO A 113 -38.13 -58.29 24.83
N ASP A 114 -37.76 -57.97 26.08
CA ASP A 114 -37.10 -56.68 26.45
C ASP A 114 -35.71 -56.98 27.01
N PHE A 115 -34.68 -56.78 26.21
CA PHE A 115 -33.31 -57.12 26.55
C PHE A 115 -32.48 -55.84 26.72
N ARG A 116 -31.81 -55.72 27.87
CA ARG A 116 -30.89 -54.66 28.20
C ARG A 116 -29.52 -55.19 28.42
N ILE A 117 -28.61 -54.80 27.52
CA ILE A 117 -27.26 -55.32 27.44
C ILE A 117 -26.32 -54.17 27.80
N ALA A 118 -25.52 -54.35 28.86
CA ALA A 118 -24.44 -53.39 29.17
C ALA A 118 -23.14 -53.87 28.49
N VAL A 119 -22.64 -53.11 27.55
CA VAL A 119 -21.33 -53.33 26.99
C VAL A 119 -20.30 -52.85 27.99
N PRO A 120 -19.43 -53.68 28.54
CA PRO A 120 -18.40 -53.24 29.49
C PRO A 120 -17.53 -52.19 28.82
N ALA A 121 -17.17 -51.16 29.58
CA ALA A 121 -16.15 -50.25 29.14
C ALA A 121 -14.85 -51.00 28.94
N ALA A 122 -14.17 -50.81 27.82
CA ALA A 122 -12.83 -51.32 27.62
C ALA A 122 -11.99 -50.84 28.81
N LYS A 123 -11.55 -51.82 29.64
CA LYS A 123 -10.63 -51.50 30.76
C LYS A 123 -9.37 -50.93 30.12
N THR A 124 -8.96 -49.76 30.56
CA THR A 124 -7.72 -49.07 30.15
C THR A 124 -6.46 -49.77 30.69
N ASP A 125 -6.60 -50.94 31.24
CA ASP A 125 -5.47 -51.79 31.64
C ASP A 125 -4.87 -52.46 30.41
N LYS A 126 -3.67 -52.12 30.05
CA LYS A 126 -2.86 -52.61 28.95
C LYS A 126 -2.56 -54.15 28.97
N THR A 127 -3.29 -54.93 29.75
CA THR A 127 -3.04 -56.36 29.96
C THR A 127 -4.20 -57.26 29.57
N SER A 128 -5.31 -56.76 29.05
CA SER A 128 -6.28 -57.62 28.40
C SER A 128 -5.90 -57.77 26.92
N GLU A 129 -5.27 -58.84 26.57
CA GLU A 129 -5.10 -59.27 25.19
C GLU A 129 -6.46 -59.24 24.50
N GLU A 130 -6.60 -58.53 23.38
CA GLU A 130 -7.78 -58.61 22.52
C GLU A 130 -7.94 -60.09 22.13
N PRO A 131 -9.19 -60.64 22.10
CA PRO A 131 -9.38 -62.05 21.78
C PRO A 131 -8.70 -62.35 20.45
N THR A 132 -7.91 -63.39 20.45
CA THR A 132 -7.22 -63.81 19.25
C THR A 132 -8.21 -64.26 18.18
N LEU A 133 -7.82 -64.18 16.93
CA LEU A 133 -8.68 -64.63 15.83
C LEU A 133 -9.05 -66.12 15.96
N GLU A 134 -8.16 -66.94 16.60
CA GLU A 134 -8.44 -68.34 16.90
C GLU A 134 -9.51 -68.49 17.98
N GLU A 135 -9.45 -67.68 19.04
CA GLU A 135 -10.51 -67.67 20.07
C GLU A 135 -11.85 -67.24 19.47
N THR A 136 -11.90 -66.22 18.63
CA THR A 136 -13.12 -65.79 17.93
C THR A 136 -13.67 -66.88 17.04
N ARG A 137 -12.82 -67.65 16.31
CA ARG A 137 -13.24 -68.81 15.51
C ARG A 137 -13.86 -69.90 16.38
N ASP A 138 -13.18 -70.25 17.51
CA ASP A 138 -13.64 -71.34 18.40
C ASP A 138 -14.94 -70.96 19.14
N ASP A 139 -15.12 -69.66 19.47
CA ASP A 139 -16.39 -69.15 20.01
C ASP A 139 -17.52 -69.31 18.98
N ILE A 140 -17.30 -68.88 17.73
CA ILE A 140 -18.27 -69.08 16.64
C ILE A 140 -18.60 -70.53 16.44
N ARG A 141 -17.59 -71.39 16.38
CA ARG A 141 -17.73 -72.82 16.27
C ARG A 141 -18.57 -73.42 17.41
N SER A 142 -18.31 -72.98 18.63
CA SER A 142 -19.02 -73.38 19.82
C SER A 142 -20.52 -73.05 19.72
N VAL A 143 -20.85 -71.84 19.34
CA VAL A 143 -22.22 -71.34 19.15
C VAL A 143 -22.93 -72.12 18.05
N ILE A 144 -22.30 -72.39 16.92
CA ILE A 144 -22.88 -73.14 15.82
C ILE A 144 -23.11 -74.58 16.18
N SER A 145 -22.13 -75.23 16.80
CA SER A 145 -22.22 -76.59 17.28
C SER A 145 -23.38 -76.76 18.29
N TYR A 146 -23.57 -75.80 19.18
CA TYR A 146 -24.65 -75.74 20.11
C TYR A 146 -26.02 -75.64 19.43
N LEU A 147 -26.13 -74.73 18.46
CA LEU A 147 -27.38 -74.60 17.65
C LEU A 147 -27.72 -75.86 16.89
N GLN A 148 -26.71 -76.51 16.26
CA GLN A 148 -26.90 -77.78 15.55
C GLN A 148 -27.28 -78.96 16.49
N MET A 149 -26.73 -78.92 17.72
CA MET A 149 -27.11 -79.96 18.75
C MET A 149 -28.56 -79.73 19.21
N ILE A 150 -29.03 -78.52 19.35
CA ILE A 150 -30.41 -78.21 19.72
C ILE A 150 -31.42 -78.73 18.63
N GLY A 151 -31.04 -78.51 17.37
CA GLY A 151 -31.85 -78.96 16.24
C GLY A 151 -31.22 -78.68 14.87
N PRO A 152 -30.96 -79.74 14.05
CA PRO A 152 -30.30 -79.57 12.76
C PRO A 152 -31.08 -78.74 11.72
N ARG A 153 -32.36 -78.44 11.98
CA ARG A 153 -33.22 -77.61 11.15
C ARG A 153 -33.98 -76.65 12.04
N LEU A 154 -33.28 -75.94 12.91
CA LEU A 154 -33.84 -75.02 13.88
C LEU A 154 -34.33 -73.71 13.20
N VAL A 155 -35.62 -73.38 13.45
CA VAL A 155 -36.19 -72.10 13.09
C VAL A 155 -36.41 -71.34 14.37
N VAL A 156 -35.81 -70.10 14.43
CA VAL A 156 -36.05 -69.20 15.56
C VAL A 156 -36.80 -67.98 15.03
N GLU A 157 -37.93 -67.71 15.62
CA GLU A 157 -38.75 -66.52 15.36
C GLU A 157 -38.83 -65.66 16.63
N MET A 158 -38.70 -64.41 16.46
CA MET A 158 -38.86 -63.41 17.51
C MET A 158 -39.75 -62.28 17.00
N ASP A 159 -40.72 -61.89 17.79
CA ASP A 159 -41.69 -60.84 17.44
C ASP A 159 -41.74 -59.79 18.56
N ASN A 160 -41.85 -58.49 18.14
CA ASN A 160 -42.02 -57.33 19.00
C ASN A 160 -40.95 -57.19 20.08
N GLY A 161 -39.68 -57.50 19.77
CA GLY A 161 -38.56 -57.39 20.71
C GLY A 161 -38.18 -55.95 20.97
N LYS A 162 -37.64 -55.73 22.14
CA LYS A 162 -36.95 -54.49 22.52
C LYS A 162 -35.54 -54.79 22.99
N PHE A 163 -34.57 -54.11 22.41
CA PHE A 163 -33.15 -54.27 22.76
C PHE A 163 -32.56 -52.93 23.07
N LEU A 164 -31.96 -52.76 24.25
CA LEU A 164 -31.27 -51.58 24.68
C LEU A 164 -29.78 -51.92 24.97
N LEU A 165 -28.91 -51.43 24.14
CA LEU A 165 -27.48 -51.53 24.37
C LEU A 165 -26.97 -50.28 25.09
N ARG A 166 -26.27 -50.45 26.21
CA ARG A 166 -25.66 -49.38 26.98
C ARG A 166 -24.15 -49.49 26.96
N LYS A 167 -23.48 -48.37 26.69
CA LYS A 167 -22.04 -48.23 26.81
C LYS A 167 -21.71 -47.04 27.71
N ASN A 168 -20.88 -47.20 28.73
CA ASN A 168 -20.48 -46.17 29.69
C ASN A 168 -21.72 -45.46 30.32
N HIS A 169 -22.73 -46.26 30.75
CA HIS A 169 -23.98 -45.78 31.34
C HIS A 169 -24.87 -44.90 30.41
N ARG A 170 -24.54 -44.80 29.11
CA ARG A 170 -25.39 -44.13 28.10
C ARG A 170 -26.02 -45.15 27.17
N ASP A 171 -27.23 -44.85 26.77
CA ASP A 171 -27.96 -45.69 25.81
C ASP A 171 -27.30 -45.47 24.42
N PHE A 172 -26.65 -46.53 23.93
CA PHE A 172 -25.90 -46.49 22.67
C PHE A 172 -26.81 -46.82 21.47
N LEU A 173 -27.63 -47.88 21.61
CA LEU A 173 -28.54 -48.33 20.57
C LEU A 173 -29.83 -48.80 21.23
N SER A 174 -30.96 -48.26 20.77
CA SER A 174 -32.30 -48.72 21.18
C SER A 174 -33.03 -49.28 19.95
N LEU A 175 -33.27 -50.57 19.96
CA LEU A 175 -34.03 -51.26 18.93
C LEU A 175 -35.42 -51.55 19.47
N LYS A 176 -36.45 -51.19 18.69
CA LYS A 176 -37.88 -51.46 19.02
C LYS A 176 -38.54 -52.28 17.93
N ASN A 177 -39.59 -53.03 18.32
CA ASN A 177 -40.33 -53.86 17.38
C ASN A 177 -39.41 -54.85 16.64
N VAL A 178 -38.41 -55.44 17.34
CA VAL A 178 -37.45 -56.31 16.74
C VAL A 178 -38.17 -57.62 16.34
N ALA A 179 -38.05 -57.90 15.07
CA ALA A 179 -38.49 -59.18 14.51
C ALA A 179 -37.26 -59.93 14.00
N VAL A 180 -37.08 -61.16 14.44
CA VAL A 180 -35.96 -62.02 14.00
C VAL A 180 -36.58 -63.27 13.40
N HIS A 181 -36.11 -63.62 12.21
CA HIS A 181 -36.34 -64.92 11.61
C HIS A 181 -34.97 -65.55 11.29
N PHE A 182 -34.66 -66.63 11.97
CA PHE A 182 -33.44 -67.34 11.81
C PHE A 182 -33.77 -68.82 11.44
N ASN A 183 -33.16 -69.32 10.38
CA ASN A 183 -33.35 -70.66 9.93
C ASN A 183 -31.96 -71.31 9.69
N ALA A 184 -31.69 -72.43 10.36
CA ALA A 184 -30.46 -73.16 10.29
C ALA A 184 -30.64 -74.55 9.63
N PRO A 185 -30.74 -74.63 8.29
CA PRO A 185 -30.65 -75.95 7.61
C PRO A 185 -29.24 -76.51 7.74
N PRO A 186 -28.99 -77.77 7.50
CA PRO A 186 -27.68 -78.32 7.49
C PRO A 186 -26.78 -77.66 6.45
N GLY A 187 -25.72 -77.02 6.92
CA GLY A 187 -24.71 -76.27 6.12
C GLY A 187 -24.91 -74.78 6.04
N ASP A 188 -26.09 -74.31 5.75
CA ASP A 188 -26.36 -72.87 5.59
C ASP A 188 -27.38 -72.40 6.63
N MET A 189 -27.09 -71.19 7.21
CA MET A 189 -27.96 -70.53 8.15
C MET A 189 -28.52 -69.24 7.53
N HIS A 190 -29.82 -69.14 7.41
CA HIS A 190 -30.48 -67.95 6.90
C HIS A 190 -30.99 -67.11 8.08
N PHE A 191 -30.74 -65.83 8.05
CA PHE A 191 -31.23 -64.93 9.08
C PHE A 191 -31.91 -63.70 8.46
N LEU A 192 -32.92 -63.24 9.14
CA LEU A 192 -33.61 -61.99 8.87
C LEU A 192 -33.92 -61.33 10.20
N VAL A 193 -33.42 -60.11 10.39
CA VAL A 193 -33.70 -59.29 11.55
C VAL A 193 -34.32 -57.97 11.05
N LYS A 194 -35.43 -57.53 11.61
CA LYS A 194 -36.08 -56.27 11.32
C LYS A 194 -36.32 -55.58 12.65
N SER A 195 -36.13 -54.28 12.69
CA SER A 195 -36.36 -53.46 13.89
C SER A 195 -36.58 -52.00 13.51
N GLY A 196 -37.34 -51.30 14.30
CA GLY A 196 -37.29 -49.83 14.33
C GLY A 196 -36.20 -49.37 15.32
N THR A 197 -35.58 -48.26 15.03
CA THR A 197 -34.69 -47.57 15.99
C THR A 197 -35.26 -46.22 16.37
N ASP A 198 -35.04 -45.78 17.58
CA ASP A 198 -35.51 -44.47 18.05
C ASP A 198 -34.74 -43.30 17.39
N ARG A 199 -33.55 -43.57 16.88
CA ARG A 199 -32.60 -42.53 16.42
C ARG A 199 -32.22 -42.64 14.93
N TRP A 200 -32.26 -43.86 14.40
CA TRP A 200 -31.64 -44.15 13.09
C TRP A 200 -32.67 -44.64 12.06
N GLY A 201 -33.99 -44.67 12.37
CA GLY A 201 -35.02 -45.20 11.48
C GLY A 201 -35.13 -46.72 11.50
N ASP A 202 -35.57 -47.30 10.41
CA ASP A 202 -35.76 -48.77 10.31
C ASP A 202 -34.41 -49.46 10.12
N PHE A 203 -34.28 -50.61 10.81
CA PHE A 203 -33.13 -51.52 10.69
C PHE A 203 -33.61 -52.85 10.10
N ALA A 204 -32.92 -53.31 9.09
CA ALA A 204 -33.11 -54.65 8.54
C ALA A 204 -31.77 -55.31 8.23
N LEU A 205 -31.59 -56.54 8.64
CA LEU A 205 -30.43 -57.36 8.35
C LEU A 205 -30.89 -58.73 7.87
N SER A 206 -30.43 -59.14 6.70
CA SER A 206 -30.70 -60.48 6.19
C SER A 206 -29.51 -61.05 5.43
N GLY A 207 -29.37 -62.39 5.42
CA GLY A 207 -28.30 -63.04 4.69
C GLY A 207 -28.21 -64.52 4.97
N THR A 208 -27.25 -65.14 4.33
CA THR A 208 -26.89 -66.54 4.52
C THR A 208 -25.50 -66.63 5.08
N TYR A 209 -25.31 -67.34 6.14
CA TYR A 209 -24.07 -67.63 6.81
C TYR A 209 -23.74 -69.11 6.73
N SER A 210 -22.55 -69.43 6.28
CA SER A 210 -22.07 -70.83 6.20
C SER A 210 -20.75 -70.95 6.94
N PHE A 211 -20.59 -71.92 7.76
CA PHE A 211 -19.37 -72.14 8.54
C PHE A 211 -18.90 -73.61 8.34
N THR A 212 -17.60 -73.71 8.05
CA THR A 212 -16.87 -74.96 8.05
C THR A 212 -15.59 -74.78 8.84
N GLU A 213 -14.89 -75.84 9.18
CA GLU A 213 -13.58 -75.76 9.88
C GLU A 213 -12.53 -74.96 9.09
N ALA A 214 -12.61 -75.04 7.76
CA ALA A 214 -11.63 -74.34 6.89
C ALA A 214 -12.05 -72.90 6.49
N GLN A 215 -13.37 -72.63 6.48
CA GLN A 215 -13.84 -71.32 5.97
C GLN A 215 -15.21 -70.95 6.55
N THR A 216 -15.41 -69.67 6.59
CA THR A 216 -16.68 -68.99 6.88
C THR A 216 -17.08 -68.16 5.67
N GLU A 217 -18.32 -68.35 5.22
CA GLU A 217 -18.87 -67.63 4.08
C GLU A 217 -20.16 -66.89 4.46
N ILE A 218 -20.23 -65.64 4.10
CA ILE A 218 -21.43 -64.83 4.16
C ILE A 218 -21.87 -64.59 2.70
N ARG A 219 -23.14 -64.91 2.40
CA ARG A 219 -23.72 -64.72 1.08
C ARG A 219 -24.96 -63.85 1.17
N ASP A 220 -25.17 -63.01 0.16
CA ASP A 220 -26.37 -62.24 -0.05
C ASP A 220 -26.77 -61.38 1.19
N LEU A 221 -25.74 -60.93 1.94
CA LEU A 221 -25.97 -60.05 3.08
C LEU A 221 -26.57 -58.73 2.62
N THR A 222 -27.69 -58.43 3.19
CA THR A 222 -28.36 -57.13 3.04
C THR A 222 -28.54 -56.51 4.41
N LEU A 223 -28.08 -55.31 4.58
CA LEU A 223 -28.22 -54.50 5.78
C LEU A 223 -28.89 -53.19 5.34
N ALA A 224 -29.96 -52.82 6.00
CA ALA A 224 -30.55 -51.48 5.87
C ALA A 224 -30.65 -50.84 7.24
N LEU A 225 -30.25 -49.54 7.32
CA LEU A 225 -30.36 -48.74 8.53
C LEU A 225 -30.77 -47.33 8.11
N GLY A 226 -32.04 -46.96 8.39
CA GLY A 226 -32.60 -45.71 7.90
C GLY A 226 -32.57 -45.63 6.37
N HIS A 227 -31.84 -44.63 5.85
CA HIS A 227 -31.64 -44.44 4.41
C HIS A 227 -30.33 -45.06 3.90
N SER A 228 -29.54 -45.67 4.80
CA SER A 228 -28.31 -46.34 4.43
C SER A 228 -28.51 -47.85 4.24
N SER A 229 -27.89 -48.41 3.22
CA SER A 229 -28.00 -49.86 2.94
C SER A 229 -26.70 -50.45 2.43
N LEU A 230 -26.53 -51.73 2.72
CA LEU A 230 -25.54 -52.63 2.13
C LEU A 230 -26.32 -53.78 1.49
N THR A 231 -26.12 -54.11 0.23
CA THR A 231 -26.82 -55.14 -0.51
C THR A 231 -25.83 -56.00 -1.28
N ASP A 232 -26.29 -57.21 -1.61
CA ASP A 232 -25.50 -58.19 -2.40
C ASP A 232 -24.09 -58.46 -1.85
N TYR A 233 -23.90 -58.27 -0.54
CA TYR A 233 -22.58 -58.43 0.05
C TYR A 233 -22.30 -59.92 0.28
N SER A 234 -21.20 -60.37 -0.32
CA SER A 234 -20.74 -61.76 -0.16
C SER A 234 -19.23 -61.75 0.13
N ALA A 235 -18.86 -62.48 1.17
CA ALA A 235 -17.47 -62.57 1.62
C ALA A 235 -17.14 -63.98 2.08
N LEU A 236 -15.90 -64.39 1.83
CA LEU A 236 -15.29 -65.64 2.27
C LEU A 236 -14.12 -65.32 3.21
N LEU A 237 -14.12 -65.90 4.37
CA LEU A 237 -13.02 -65.90 5.33
C LEU A 237 -12.45 -67.32 5.40
N THR A 238 -11.18 -67.50 5.07
CA THR A 238 -10.46 -68.79 5.22
C THR A 238 -9.69 -68.77 6.54
N TRP A 239 -9.78 -69.86 7.32
CA TRP A 239 -9.18 -70.02 8.64
C TRP A 239 -7.85 -70.81 8.57
N ASP A 240 -6.90 -70.26 7.78
CA ASP A 240 -5.53 -70.76 7.76
C ASP A 240 -4.73 -70.16 8.95
N ARG A 241 -3.44 -70.44 9.04
CA ARG A 241 -2.54 -69.88 10.05
C ARG A 241 -2.56 -68.35 10.02
N ASP A 242 -2.88 -67.79 8.87
CA ASP A 242 -3.01 -66.35 8.65
C ASP A 242 -4.33 -66.14 7.90
N PRO A 243 -5.45 -65.88 8.61
CA PRO A 243 -6.78 -65.82 8.05
C PRO A 243 -6.91 -64.79 6.92
N ARG A 244 -7.46 -65.23 5.79
CA ARG A 244 -7.66 -64.39 4.61
C ARG A 244 -9.14 -64.07 4.41
N VAL A 245 -9.42 -62.79 4.17
CA VAL A 245 -10.73 -62.32 3.77
C VAL A 245 -10.78 -62.10 2.27
N GLN A 246 -11.82 -62.58 1.61
CA GLN A 246 -12.14 -62.29 0.22
C GLN A 246 -13.59 -61.77 0.12
N ILE A 247 -13.72 -60.47 -0.20
CA ILE A 247 -15.01 -59.84 -0.52
C ILE A 247 -15.23 -60.10 -2.01
N ARG A 248 -16.25 -60.86 -2.33
CA ARG A 248 -16.57 -61.29 -3.70
C ARG A 248 -17.49 -60.29 -4.42
N SER A 249 -18.44 -59.73 -3.69
CA SER A 249 -19.39 -58.75 -4.17
C SER A 249 -19.87 -57.87 -3.02
N GLY A 250 -20.40 -56.71 -3.34
CA GLY A 250 -21.10 -55.81 -2.43
C GLY A 250 -21.50 -54.55 -3.13
N ARG A 251 -22.63 -54.03 -2.72
CA ARG A 251 -23.10 -52.67 -3.06
C ARG A 251 -23.50 -52.01 -1.76
N ALA A 252 -23.29 -50.70 -1.69
CA ALA A 252 -23.69 -49.95 -0.50
C ALA A 252 -24.21 -48.55 -0.88
N GLU A 253 -25.19 -48.10 -0.14
CA GLU A 253 -25.68 -46.74 -0.20
C GLU A 253 -25.61 -46.15 1.21
N PHE A 254 -24.91 -45.03 1.36
CA PHE A 254 -24.73 -44.40 2.65
C PHE A 254 -25.31 -43.00 2.65
N ALA A 255 -26.36 -42.80 3.48
CA ALA A 255 -26.86 -41.48 3.78
C ALA A 255 -25.87 -40.75 4.72
N LEU A 256 -25.09 -39.84 4.20
CA LEU A 256 -23.99 -39.23 4.93
C LEU A 256 -24.42 -38.42 6.16
N GLN A 257 -25.67 -37.96 6.18
CA GLN A 257 -26.21 -37.30 7.37
C GLN A 257 -26.29 -38.27 8.55
N GLU A 258 -26.79 -39.53 8.28
CA GLU A 258 -26.88 -40.57 9.32
C GLU A 258 -25.49 -40.97 9.82
N ILE A 259 -24.57 -41.16 8.89
CA ILE A 259 -23.17 -41.45 9.23
C ILE A 259 -22.54 -40.31 10.05
N TYR A 260 -22.76 -39.06 9.67
CA TYR A 260 -22.29 -37.89 10.38
C TYR A 260 -22.79 -37.84 11.82
N GLU A 261 -24.11 -38.08 12.01
CA GLU A 261 -24.70 -38.14 13.36
C GLU A 261 -24.13 -39.29 14.19
N TRP A 262 -23.93 -40.44 13.56
CA TRP A 262 -23.31 -41.61 14.20
C TRP A 262 -21.88 -41.34 14.62
N LEU A 263 -21.03 -40.81 13.72
CA LEU A 263 -19.64 -40.46 14.01
C LEU A 263 -19.55 -39.38 15.11
N ARG A 264 -20.44 -38.39 15.11
CA ARG A 264 -20.51 -37.35 16.14
C ARG A 264 -20.85 -37.89 17.53
N SER A 265 -21.56 -39.01 17.59
CA SER A 265 -21.86 -39.66 18.85
C SER A 265 -20.68 -40.48 19.41
N SER A 266 -19.64 -40.70 18.64
CA SER A 266 -18.44 -41.45 19.04
C SER A 266 -17.43 -40.55 19.72
N GLU A 267 -17.03 -40.86 20.97
CA GLU A 267 -16.07 -40.06 21.74
C GLU A 267 -14.69 -39.99 21.08
N SER A 268 -14.22 -41.05 20.46
CA SER A 268 -12.94 -41.15 19.79
C SER A 268 -12.83 -40.29 18.54
N LEU A 269 -13.94 -40.02 17.85
CA LEU A 269 -14.01 -39.26 16.61
C LEU A 269 -14.48 -37.83 16.79
N THR A 270 -14.89 -37.44 18.01
CA THR A 270 -15.34 -36.10 18.35
C THR A 270 -14.37 -34.98 17.95
N PRO A 271 -13.02 -35.08 18.14
CA PRO A 271 -12.09 -34.01 17.73
C PRO A 271 -12.07 -33.76 16.23
N PHE A 272 -12.25 -34.81 15.41
CA PHE A 272 -12.34 -34.69 13.98
C PHE A 272 -13.69 -34.14 13.55
N MET A 273 -14.76 -34.56 14.18
CA MET A 273 -16.12 -34.15 13.86
C MET A 273 -16.43 -32.71 14.24
N LYS A 274 -15.72 -32.14 15.21
CA LYS A 274 -15.79 -30.69 15.54
C LYS A 274 -15.38 -29.77 14.37
N LYS A 275 -14.63 -30.31 13.40
CA LYS A 275 -14.21 -29.58 12.20
C LYS A 275 -15.31 -29.48 11.13
N LEU A 276 -16.39 -30.23 11.27
CA LEU A 276 -17.53 -30.26 10.37
C LEU A 276 -18.78 -29.77 11.10
N SER A 277 -19.55 -28.87 10.47
CA SER A 277 -20.84 -28.42 10.98
C SER A 277 -21.99 -29.30 10.50
N SER A 278 -21.93 -29.75 9.27
CA SER A 278 -22.88 -30.72 8.70
C SER A 278 -22.26 -31.48 7.53
N LEU A 279 -22.78 -32.69 7.31
CA LEU A 279 -22.45 -33.51 6.16
C LEU A 279 -23.76 -34.19 5.72
N LYS A 280 -24.20 -33.93 4.50
CA LYS A 280 -25.43 -34.53 3.91
C LYS A 280 -25.09 -35.09 2.53
N GLY A 281 -26.04 -35.84 1.95
CA GLY A 281 -25.91 -36.45 0.62
C GLY A 281 -25.78 -37.96 0.69
N MET A 282 -25.54 -38.56 -0.47
CA MET A 282 -25.47 -40.02 -0.63
C MET A 282 -24.10 -40.43 -1.17
N LEU A 283 -23.47 -41.41 -0.52
CA LEU A 283 -22.31 -42.13 -1.05
C LEU A 283 -22.77 -43.52 -1.49
N ILE A 284 -22.67 -43.82 -2.78
CA ILE A 284 -23.15 -45.05 -3.40
C ILE A 284 -21.94 -45.85 -3.87
N ILE A 285 -21.78 -47.04 -3.34
CA ILE A 285 -20.78 -48.01 -3.80
C ILE A 285 -21.51 -49.02 -4.71
N THR A 286 -21.25 -48.91 -5.99
CA THR A 286 -21.89 -49.75 -7.01
C THR A 286 -21.27 -51.15 -7.12
N SER A 287 -20.02 -51.26 -6.76
CA SER A 287 -19.28 -52.53 -6.73
C SER A 287 -18.22 -52.52 -5.65
N MET A 288 -18.14 -53.61 -4.90
CA MET A 288 -17.11 -53.80 -3.86
C MET A 288 -16.53 -55.18 -3.99
N LYS A 289 -15.23 -55.28 -4.15
CA LYS A 289 -14.44 -56.49 -4.13
C LYS A 289 -13.16 -56.24 -3.35
N GLY A 290 -12.64 -57.29 -2.68
CA GLY A 290 -11.39 -57.14 -1.95
C GLY A 290 -10.81 -58.44 -1.49
N GLN A 291 -9.54 -58.46 -1.21
CA GLN A 291 -8.86 -59.64 -0.64
C GLN A 291 -7.64 -59.20 0.15
N GLY A 292 -7.31 -59.98 1.18
CA GLY A 292 -6.12 -59.73 1.97
C GLY A 292 -6.12 -60.51 3.28
N LEU A 293 -5.10 -60.26 4.09
CA LEU A 293 -4.95 -60.90 5.40
C LEU A 293 -5.79 -60.16 6.43
N LEU A 294 -6.50 -60.88 7.27
CA LEU A 294 -7.30 -60.28 8.32
C LEU A 294 -6.43 -59.67 9.44
N SER A 295 -5.19 -60.20 9.60
CA SER A 295 -4.18 -59.70 10.52
C SER A 295 -3.60 -58.33 10.09
N GLN A 296 -3.76 -57.96 8.82
CA GLN A 296 -3.23 -56.70 8.23
C GLN A 296 -4.32 -55.99 7.43
N PRO A 297 -5.37 -55.51 8.09
CA PRO A 297 -6.53 -54.89 7.40
C PRO A 297 -6.16 -53.65 6.59
N GLU A 298 -5.07 -52.96 6.99
CA GLU A 298 -4.53 -51.81 6.26
C GLU A 298 -3.90 -52.17 4.91
N LYS A 299 -3.57 -53.46 4.68
CA LYS A 299 -2.98 -53.98 3.42
C LYS A 299 -4.00 -54.70 2.56
N LEU A 300 -5.27 -54.67 2.92
CA LEU A 300 -6.32 -55.21 2.08
C LEU A 300 -6.31 -54.57 0.69
N ARG A 301 -6.29 -55.42 -0.34
CA ARG A 301 -6.45 -54.95 -1.72
C ARG A 301 -7.93 -54.81 -2.00
N MET A 302 -8.37 -53.56 -2.23
CA MET A 302 -9.78 -53.25 -2.47
C MET A 302 -9.96 -52.73 -3.87
N ARG A 303 -11.03 -53.19 -4.52
CA ARG A 303 -11.52 -52.62 -5.76
C ARG A 303 -12.96 -52.17 -5.50
N LEU A 304 -13.11 -50.84 -5.54
CA LEU A 304 -14.40 -50.20 -5.31
C LEU A 304 -14.76 -49.32 -6.50
N THR A 305 -16.00 -49.31 -6.90
CA THR A 305 -16.54 -48.29 -7.82
C THR A 305 -17.77 -47.68 -7.20
N GLY A 306 -17.98 -46.41 -7.43
CA GLY A 306 -19.13 -45.74 -6.85
C GLY A 306 -19.24 -44.27 -7.25
N GLU A 307 -20.19 -43.65 -6.64
CA GLU A 307 -20.48 -42.24 -6.86
C GLU A 307 -20.92 -41.55 -5.56
N ALA A 308 -20.62 -40.29 -5.46
CA ALA A 308 -21.08 -39.40 -4.42
C ALA A 308 -22.06 -38.40 -5.02
N ARG A 309 -23.29 -38.37 -4.53
CA ARG A 309 -24.36 -37.51 -5.04
C ARG A 309 -24.80 -36.51 -4.00
N GLN A 310 -24.89 -35.25 -4.42
CA GLN A 310 -25.41 -34.14 -3.62
C GLN A 310 -24.79 -34.07 -2.22
N ILE A 311 -23.44 -34.27 -2.14
CA ILE A 311 -22.74 -34.12 -0.90
C ILE A 311 -22.73 -32.64 -0.52
N GLU A 312 -23.40 -32.26 0.55
CA GLU A 312 -23.35 -30.94 1.16
C GLU A 312 -22.46 -30.99 2.40
N LEU A 313 -21.32 -30.32 2.32
CA LEU A 313 -20.35 -30.25 3.39
C LEU A 313 -20.29 -28.82 3.92
N ALA A 314 -20.57 -28.63 5.21
CA ALA A 314 -20.36 -27.37 5.91
C ALA A 314 -19.35 -27.50 7.04
N SER A 315 -18.50 -26.50 7.18
CA SER A 315 -17.45 -26.45 8.20
C SER A 315 -17.28 -25.02 8.72
N PRO A 316 -16.96 -24.80 10.00
CA PRO A 316 -16.59 -23.48 10.51
C PRO A 316 -15.40 -22.85 9.80
N LYS A 317 -14.59 -23.67 9.10
CA LYS A 317 -13.45 -23.24 8.29
C LYS A 317 -13.77 -22.90 6.84
N LEU A 318 -15.03 -23.08 6.44
CA LEU A 318 -15.48 -22.75 5.10
C LEU A 318 -16.46 -21.58 5.16
N PRO A 319 -16.34 -20.62 4.24
CA PRO A 319 -17.20 -19.45 4.22
C PRO A 319 -18.65 -19.75 3.82
N ALA A 320 -18.86 -20.86 3.11
CA ALA A 320 -20.17 -21.35 2.66
C ALA A 320 -20.17 -22.88 2.53
N PRO A 321 -21.34 -23.52 2.56
CA PRO A 321 -21.46 -24.95 2.29
C PRO A 321 -20.97 -25.28 0.87
N VAL A 322 -20.29 -26.43 0.75
CA VAL A 322 -19.81 -26.97 -0.53
C VAL A 322 -20.69 -28.12 -0.96
N MET A 323 -21.26 -28.05 -2.16
CA MET A 323 -21.99 -29.11 -2.83
C MET A 323 -21.03 -29.87 -3.73
N ILE A 324 -20.94 -31.18 -3.58
CA ILE A 324 -19.97 -32.02 -4.29
C ILE A 324 -20.70 -33.22 -4.92
N ASN A 325 -20.35 -33.54 -6.17
CA ASN A 325 -20.70 -34.78 -6.81
C ASN A 325 -19.46 -35.36 -7.50
N TYR A 326 -19.29 -36.66 -7.46
CA TYR A 326 -18.22 -37.33 -8.20
C TYR A 326 -18.48 -38.82 -8.34
N SER A 327 -17.88 -39.40 -9.37
CA SER A 327 -17.76 -40.85 -9.53
C SER A 327 -16.35 -41.27 -9.22
N PHE A 328 -16.15 -42.44 -8.63
CA PHE A 328 -14.82 -42.91 -8.23
C PHE A 328 -14.63 -44.40 -8.52
N ALA A 329 -13.40 -44.73 -8.81
CA ALA A 329 -12.90 -46.09 -8.82
C ALA A 329 -11.66 -46.17 -7.95
N VAL A 330 -11.65 -47.14 -7.05
CA VAL A 330 -10.50 -47.45 -6.17
C VAL A 330 -9.95 -48.79 -6.55
N GLU A 331 -8.67 -48.85 -6.83
CA GLU A 331 -7.95 -50.10 -7.07
C GLU A 331 -6.62 -50.09 -6.32
N ASP A 332 -6.56 -50.88 -5.25
CA ASP A 332 -5.41 -50.93 -4.34
C ASP A 332 -4.96 -49.53 -3.83
N ASN A 333 -3.88 -48.96 -4.43
CA ASN A 333 -3.31 -47.66 -4.06
C ASN A 333 -3.67 -46.54 -5.04
N LEU A 334 -4.61 -46.81 -5.94
CA LEU A 334 -5.03 -45.90 -6.98
C LEU A 334 -6.51 -45.51 -6.72
N VAL A 335 -6.79 -44.23 -6.67
CA VAL A 335 -8.16 -43.69 -6.65
C VAL A 335 -8.32 -42.83 -7.87
N GLU A 336 -9.14 -43.26 -8.78
CA GLU A 336 -9.56 -42.50 -9.94
C GLU A 336 -10.88 -41.81 -9.62
N ILE A 337 -10.93 -40.50 -9.80
CA ILE A 337 -12.13 -39.67 -9.64
C ILE A 337 -12.51 -39.16 -11.02
N THR A 338 -13.74 -39.41 -11.41
CA THR A 338 -14.31 -38.94 -12.67
C THR A 338 -15.56 -38.13 -12.41
N GLU A 339 -15.88 -37.24 -13.37
CA GLU A 339 -17.10 -36.41 -13.32
C GLU A 339 -17.23 -35.60 -12.02
N PHE A 340 -16.10 -35.24 -11.40
CA PHE A 340 -16.16 -34.46 -10.18
C PHE A 340 -16.73 -33.06 -10.49
N SER A 341 -17.68 -32.66 -9.69
CA SER A 341 -18.22 -31.32 -9.67
C SER A 341 -18.37 -30.83 -8.24
N ALA A 342 -18.05 -29.55 -8.03
CA ALA A 342 -18.24 -28.89 -6.76
C ALA A 342 -18.82 -27.49 -6.96
N ARG A 343 -19.64 -27.06 -6.03
CA ARG A 343 -20.21 -25.69 -6.01
C ARG A 343 -20.11 -25.15 -4.60
N MET A 344 -19.62 -23.91 -4.50
CA MET A 344 -19.61 -23.14 -3.25
C MET A 344 -20.06 -21.71 -3.57
N GLY A 345 -21.20 -21.30 -3.04
CA GLY A 345 -21.85 -20.08 -3.45
C GLY A 345 -22.22 -20.10 -4.94
N SER A 346 -21.85 -19.09 -5.70
CA SER A 346 -22.01 -19.04 -7.16
C SER A 346 -20.78 -19.58 -7.91
N SER A 347 -19.70 -19.93 -7.20
CA SER A 347 -18.51 -20.53 -7.79
C SER A 347 -18.71 -22.04 -7.98
N SER A 348 -18.28 -22.56 -9.11
CA SER A 348 -18.43 -23.99 -9.44
C SER A 348 -17.21 -24.55 -10.14
N LEU A 349 -16.98 -25.83 -9.91
CA LEU A 349 -15.98 -26.65 -10.59
C LEU A 349 -16.71 -27.84 -11.22
N SER A 350 -16.43 -28.19 -12.46
CA SER A 350 -17.14 -29.22 -13.20
C SER A 350 -16.22 -29.97 -14.16
N HIS A 351 -16.66 -31.19 -14.55
CA HIS A 351 -15.98 -32.07 -15.49
C HIS A 351 -14.52 -32.34 -15.10
N VAL A 352 -14.29 -32.46 -13.80
CA VAL A 352 -12.94 -32.74 -13.27
C VAL A 352 -12.67 -34.24 -13.30
N SER A 353 -11.53 -34.60 -13.83
CA SER A 353 -10.96 -35.94 -13.65
C SER A 353 -9.65 -35.85 -12.87
N ALA A 354 -9.49 -36.71 -11.88
CA ALA A 354 -8.33 -36.73 -11.01
C ALA A 354 -7.88 -38.16 -10.69
N LEU A 355 -6.61 -38.30 -10.44
CA LEU A 355 -6.00 -39.55 -10.02
C LEU A 355 -5.26 -39.31 -8.71
N LEU A 356 -5.51 -40.18 -7.72
CA LEU A 356 -4.77 -40.21 -6.46
C LEU A 356 -3.94 -41.50 -6.43
N THR A 357 -2.66 -41.37 -6.30
CA THR A 357 -1.71 -42.51 -6.25
C THR A 357 -0.94 -42.49 -4.94
N GLY A 358 -0.81 -43.65 -4.32
CA GLY A 358 -0.13 -43.81 -3.03
C GLY A 358 -1.08 -43.88 -1.86
N ARG A 359 -0.71 -44.61 -0.81
CA ARG A 359 -1.57 -44.87 0.36
C ARG A 359 -1.23 -43.92 1.52
N ASP A 360 0.04 -43.80 1.87
CA ASP A 360 0.50 -43.06 3.04
C ASP A 360 0.78 -41.58 2.70
N ASP A 361 1.26 -41.32 1.49
CA ASP A 361 1.56 -39.97 0.99
C ASP A 361 0.99 -39.82 -0.44
N PRO A 362 -0.33 -39.69 -0.57
CA PRO A 362 -0.99 -39.68 -1.87
C PRO A 362 -0.62 -38.49 -2.72
N VAL A 363 -0.31 -38.74 -3.98
CA VAL A 363 -0.09 -37.73 -5.01
C VAL A 363 -1.37 -37.55 -5.80
N LEU A 364 -1.86 -36.32 -5.84
CA LEU A 364 -2.99 -35.89 -6.62
C LEU A 364 -2.52 -35.46 -8.01
N GLU A 365 -3.10 -36.05 -9.06
CA GLU A 365 -3.00 -35.60 -10.43
C GLU A 365 -4.40 -35.24 -10.94
N LEU A 366 -4.71 -33.95 -11.05
CA LEU A 366 -5.92 -33.45 -11.67
C LEU A 366 -5.62 -33.22 -13.16
N ARG A 367 -6.28 -33.97 -14.03
CA ARG A 367 -6.00 -34.04 -15.47
C ARG A 367 -6.80 -33.06 -16.31
N SER A 368 -8.02 -32.84 -15.91
CA SER A 368 -8.95 -31.92 -16.59
C SER A 368 -9.93 -31.31 -15.59
N GLY A 369 -10.41 -30.13 -15.90
CA GLY A 369 -11.45 -29.49 -15.14
C GLY A 369 -11.80 -28.11 -15.71
N ASN A 370 -13.06 -27.76 -15.61
CA ASN A 370 -13.59 -26.44 -15.90
C ASN A 370 -14.06 -25.82 -14.58
N ALA A 371 -13.87 -24.53 -14.42
CA ALA A 371 -14.38 -23.84 -13.24
C ALA A 371 -14.94 -22.47 -13.61
N THR A 372 -15.98 -22.07 -12.92
CA THR A 372 -16.46 -20.69 -12.89
C THR A 372 -16.28 -20.17 -11.48
N ILE A 373 -15.49 -19.15 -11.32
CA ILE A 373 -15.11 -18.60 -10.02
C ILE A 373 -15.63 -17.16 -9.92
N ASN A 374 -16.54 -16.94 -8.99
CA ASN A 374 -16.96 -15.60 -8.62
C ASN A 374 -15.94 -14.99 -7.66
N ILE A 375 -15.15 -14.06 -8.20
CA ILE A 375 -14.06 -13.44 -7.43
C ILE A 375 -14.59 -12.56 -6.31
N THR A 376 -15.76 -11.97 -6.47
CA THR A 376 -16.40 -11.17 -5.41
C THR A 376 -16.63 -12.02 -4.17
N GLU A 377 -17.06 -13.27 -4.35
CA GLU A 377 -17.22 -14.20 -3.23
C GLU A 377 -15.87 -14.59 -2.63
N VAL A 378 -14.88 -14.92 -3.46
CA VAL A 378 -13.53 -15.26 -3.00
C VAL A 378 -12.91 -14.10 -2.22
N PHE A 379 -13.10 -12.87 -2.68
CA PHE A 379 -12.64 -11.67 -1.98
C PHE A 379 -13.33 -11.48 -0.62
N ASN A 380 -14.62 -11.72 -0.55
CA ASN A 380 -15.38 -11.70 0.71
C ASN A 380 -14.93 -12.82 1.67
N TRP A 381 -14.48 -13.95 1.12
CA TRP A 381 -13.99 -15.09 1.90
C TRP A 381 -12.53 -14.98 2.32
N ARG A 382 -11.79 -13.91 1.94
CA ARG A 382 -10.35 -13.77 2.23
C ARG A 382 -10.00 -13.95 3.71
N ARG A 383 -10.90 -13.52 4.62
CA ARG A 383 -10.70 -13.64 6.08
C ARG A 383 -10.73 -15.09 6.60
N TRP A 384 -11.19 -16.05 5.78
CA TRP A 384 -11.29 -17.45 6.17
C TRP A 384 -10.00 -18.23 5.93
N HIS A 385 -9.06 -17.67 5.16
CA HIS A 385 -7.79 -18.32 4.88
C HIS A 385 -6.62 -17.33 4.98
N PRO A 386 -5.64 -17.54 5.89
CA PRO A 386 -4.54 -16.59 6.12
C PRO A 386 -3.74 -16.21 4.89
N ALA A 387 -3.54 -17.16 3.96
CA ALA A 387 -2.82 -16.87 2.72
C ALA A 387 -3.60 -15.93 1.78
N LEU A 388 -4.93 -16.08 1.69
CA LEU A 388 -5.77 -15.17 0.90
C LEU A 388 -5.83 -13.78 1.54
N GLU A 389 -5.92 -13.71 2.87
CA GLU A 389 -5.89 -12.45 3.60
C GLU A 389 -4.57 -11.71 3.36
N HIS A 390 -3.45 -12.41 3.44
CA HIS A 390 -2.14 -11.82 3.20
C HIS A 390 -1.94 -11.33 1.75
N ILE A 391 -2.38 -12.12 0.76
CA ILE A 391 -2.26 -11.75 -0.66
C ILE A 391 -3.17 -10.56 -1.01
N LEU A 392 -4.36 -10.49 -0.41
CA LEU A 392 -5.39 -9.50 -0.72
C LEU A 392 -5.47 -8.35 0.30
N GLN A 393 -4.49 -8.23 1.21
CA GLN A 393 -4.49 -7.19 2.26
C GLN A 393 -4.50 -5.77 1.71
N ASP A 394 -3.81 -5.56 0.58
CA ASP A 394 -3.67 -4.26 -0.07
C ASP A 394 -4.70 -4.05 -1.21
N VAL A 395 -5.77 -4.86 -1.23
CA VAL A 395 -6.85 -4.77 -2.22
C VAL A 395 -8.12 -4.29 -1.55
N ASP A 396 -8.68 -3.19 -2.03
CA ASP A 396 -9.92 -2.60 -1.51
C ASP A 396 -11.16 -3.26 -2.11
N THR A 397 -11.12 -3.51 -3.40
CA THR A 397 -12.23 -4.09 -4.15
C THR A 397 -11.72 -5.09 -5.17
N LEU A 398 -12.36 -6.25 -5.19
CA LEU A 398 -12.11 -7.27 -6.20
C LEU A 398 -13.45 -7.95 -6.51
N ALA A 399 -13.90 -7.85 -7.76
CA ALA A 399 -15.17 -8.39 -8.21
C ALA A 399 -15.08 -8.92 -9.64
N GLY A 400 -16.02 -9.78 -10.05
CA GLY A 400 -16.11 -10.31 -11.40
C GLY A 400 -16.11 -11.84 -11.44
N MET A 401 -15.93 -12.36 -12.65
CA MET A 401 -16.00 -13.80 -12.93
C MET A 401 -14.75 -14.28 -13.67
N PHE A 402 -14.21 -15.41 -13.20
CA PHE A 402 -13.23 -16.19 -13.95
C PHE A 402 -13.87 -17.50 -14.44
N THR A 403 -13.66 -17.83 -15.70
CA THR A 403 -14.04 -19.11 -16.28
C THR A 403 -12.76 -19.85 -16.68
N LEU A 404 -12.41 -20.89 -15.93
CA LEU A 404 -11.31 -21.77 -16.29
C LEU A 404 -11.79 -22.78 -17.33
N THR A 405 -11.10 -22.82 -18.43
CA THR A 405 -11.32 -23.80 -19.51
C THR A 405 -10.35 -24.96 -19.44
N ALA A 406 -9.27 -24.80 -18.70
CA ALA A 406 -8.29 -25.83 -18.44
C ALA A 406 -7.74 -25.68 -17.01
N LEU A 407 -7.70 -26.77 -16.27
CA LEU A 407 -7.11 -26.84 -14.94
C LEU A 407 -6.36 -28.18 -14.81
N LYS A 408 -5.09 -28.13 -14.50
CA LYS A 408 -4.25 -29.29 -14.18
C LYS A 408 -3.53 -29.04 -12.87
N ILE A 409 -3.53 -30.04 -12.01
CA ILE A 409 -2.86 -29.98 -10.71
C ILE A 409 -2.06 -31.26 -10.52
N ASN A 410 -0.83 -31.15 -10.07
CA ASN A 410 -0.01 -32.29 -9.70
C ASN A 410 0.77 -31.98 -8.42
N GLY A 411 0.68 -32.85 -7.43
CA GLY A 411 1.41 -32.69 -6.18
C GLY A 411 0.90 -33.58 -5.05
N ARG A 412 1.60 -33.58 -3.93
CA ARG A 412 1.22 -34.35 -2.73
C ARG A 412 -0.05 -33.76 -2.10
N LEU A 413 -1.05 -34.62 -1.82
CA LEU A 413 -2.37 -34.18 -1.34
C LEU A 413 -2.31 -33.30 -0.08
N TYR A 414 -1.43 -33.66 0.84
CA TYR A 414 -1.29 -32.95 2.13
C TYR A 414 -0.36 -31.76 2.08
N GLN A 415 0.21 -31.43 0.91
CA GLN A 415 1.11 -30.29 0.71
C GLN A 415 0.60 -29.36 -0.41
N PRO A 416 -0.56 -28.70 -0.25
CA PRO A 416 -1.20 -27.93 -1.32
C PRO A 416 -0.37 -26.74 -1.80
N LEU A 417 0.49 -26.18 -0.96
CA LEU A 417 1.39 -25.08 -1.33
C LEU A 417 2.51 -25.52 -2.30
N ALA A 418 2.80 -26.82 -2.36
CA ALA A 418 3.79 -27.39 -3.27
C ALA A 418 3.18 -27.91 -4.59
N TRP A 419 1.89 -27.76 -4.79
CA TRP A 419 1.22 -28.22 -5.99
C TRP A 419 1.70 -27.45 -7.23
N LYS A 420 1.96 -28.21 -8.29
CA LYS A 420 2.16 -27.63 -9.62
C LYS A 420 0.79 -27.46 -10.27
N VAL A 421 0.34 -26.20 -10.34
CA VAL A 421 -0.94 -25.81 -10.93
C VAL A 421 -0.70 -25.22 -12.29
N ILE A 422 -1.48 -25.65 -13.27
CA ILE A 422 -1.58 -25.06 -14.61
C ILE A 422 -3.05 -24.75 -14.83
N ALA A 423 -3.36 -23.50 -15.12
CA ALA A 423 -4.73 -23.08 -15.35
C ALA A 423 -4.78 -22.11 -16.53
N ALA A 424 -5.84 -22.19 -17.32
CA ALA A 424 -6.11 -21.24 -18.38
C ALA A 424 -7.62 -21.00 -18.48
N GLY A 425 -7.98 -19.82 -18.93
CA GLY A 425 -9.38 -19.48 -19.04
C GLY A 425 -9.62 -18.06 -19.52
N GLU A 426 -10.83 -17.62 -19.28
CA GLU A 426 -11.30 -16.29 -19.64
C GLU A 426 -11.78 -15.57 -18.37
N PHE A 427 -11.73 -14.27 -18.40
CA PHE A 427 -12.34 -13.42 -17.37
C PHE A 427 -13.33 -12.45 -18.05
N ASP A 428 -14.31 -12.07 -17.27
CA ASP A 428 -15.35 -11.16 -17.71
C ASP A 428 -15.71 -10.22 -16.55
N HIS A 429 -15.73 -8.90 -16.84
CA HIS A 429 -16.09 -7.84 -15.90
C HIS A 429 -15.35 -7.92 -14.56
N ILE A 430 -14.01 -8.10 -14.59
CA ILE A 430 -13.19 -8.00 -13.39
C ILE A 430 -13.05 -6.53 -13.00
N LEU A 431 -13.42 -6.21 -11.79
CA LEU A 431 -13.18 -4.92 -11.17
C LEU A 431 -12.15 -5.09 -10.05
N PHE A 432 -11.06 -4.37 -10.16
CA PHE A 432 -9.96 -4.40 -9.20
C PHE A 432 -9.61 -2.98 -8.73
N HIS A 433 -9.50 -2.78 -7.44
CA HIS A 433 -9.02 -1.53 -6.86
C HIS A 433 -8.06 -1.79 -5.70
N ALA A 434 -6.98 -1.02 -5.67
CA ALA A 434 -6.01 -0.97 -4.57
C ALA A 434 -5.64 0.49 -4.28
N PRO A 435 -5.24 0.86 -3.06
CA PRO A 435 -4.97 2.27 -2.67
C PRO A 435 -3.90 2.96 -3.49
N VAL A 436 -2.98 2.20 -4.08
CA VAL A 436 -1.90 2.71 -4.94
C VAL A 436 -2.40 3.12 -6.34
N LEU A 437 -3.60 2.68 -6.72
CA LEU A 437 -4.16 2.93 -8.04
C LEU A 437 -5.01 4.21 -8.03
N PRO A 438 -5.09 4.92 -9.16
CA PRO A 438 -5.86 6.15 -9.28
C PRO A 438 -7.38 5.95 -9.21
N GLY A 439 -7.80 4.71 -9.33
CA GLY A 439 -9.19 4.30 -9.33
C GLY A 439 -9.31 2.82 -9.68
N PRO A 440 -10.53 2.29 -9.72
CA PRO A 440 -10.74 0.90 -10.09
C PRO A 440 -10.30 0.62 -11.53
N ILE A 441 -9.59 -0.49 -11.70
CA ILE A 441 -9.28 -1.06 -13.00
C ILE A 441 -10.41 -2.01 -13.38
N GLY A 442 -11.03 -1.77 -14.52
CA GLY A 442 -12.01 -2.65 -15.11
C GLY A 442 -11.37 -3.49 -16.22
N LEU A 443 -11.30 -4.81 -16.01
CA LEU A 443 -10.91 -5.76 -17.07
C LEU A 443 -12.20 -6.33 -17.65
N MET A 444 -12.66 -5.72 -18.75
CA MET A 444 -13.98 -6.03 -19.31
C MET A 444 -14.01 -7.42 -19.92
N LYS A 445 -13.00 -7.78 -20.69
CA LYS A 445 -12.92 -9.10 -21.31
C LYS A 445 -11.47 -9.48 -21.63
N GLY A 446 -11.15 -10.75 -21.40
CA GLY A 446 -9.81 -11.24 -21.73
C GLY A 446 -9.61 -12.71 -21.42
N THR A 447 -8.38 -13.14 -21.60
CA THR A 447 -7.92 -14.49 -21.30
C THR A 447 -6.80 -14.44 -20.25
N PHE A 448 -6.67 -15.51 -19.51
CA PHE A 448 -5.51 -15.67 -18.62
C PHE A 448 -4.95 -17.09 -18.73
N SER A 449 -3.66 -17.21 -18.44
CA SER A 449 -3.01 -18.50 -18.27
C SER A 449 -2.03 -18.45 -17.10
N TYR A 450 -2.07 -19.47 -16.29
CA TYR A 450 -1.19 -19.66 -15.15
C TYR A 450 -0.38 -20.94 -15.32
N VAL A 451 0.91 -20.81 -15.26
CA VAL A 451 1.84 -21.92 -15.08
C VAL A 451 2.67 -21.65 -13.82
N PRO A 452 3.33 -22.66 -13.22
CA PRO A 452 4.10 -22.41 -12.01
C PRO A 452 4.97 -21.17 -12.10
N ASP A 453 4.74 -20.25 -11.16
CA ASP A 453 5.43 -18.98 -11.01
C ASP A 453 5.19 -17.91 -12.10
N LYS A 454 4.28 -18.17 -13.05
CA LYS A 454 3.99 -17.24 -14.15
C LYS A 454 2.50 -17.13 -14.45
N LEU A 455 1.99 -15.88 -14.47
CA LEU A 455 0.62 -15.55 -14.83
C LEU A 455 0.63 -14.62 -16.03
N ALA A 456 -0.05 -15.01 -17.09
CA ALA A 456 -0.21 -14.20 -18.29
C ALA A 456 -1.67 -13.84 -18.50
N PHE A 457 -1.90 -12.60 -18.91
CA PHE A 457 -3.19 -12.05 -19.27
C PHE A 457 -3.20 -11.60 -20.73
N GLY A 458 -4.27 -11.89 -21.44
CA GLY A 458 -4.60 -11.28 -22.72
C GLY A 458 -5.79 -10.34 -22.53
N LEU A 459 -5.57 -9.05 -22.62
CA LEU A 459 -6.56 -8.01 -22.38
C LEU A 459 -7.20 -7.64 -23.71
N LYS A 460 -8.46 -8.02 -23.92
CA LYS A 460 -9.23 -7.58 -25.08
C LYS A 460 -9.82 -6.21 -24.87
N GLU A 461 -10.13 -5.89 -23.63
CA GLU A 461 -10.62 -4.58 -23.22
C GLU A 461 -10.39 -4.43 -21.72
N ALA A 462 -9.66 -3.38 -21.36
CA ALA A 462 -9.44 -2.97 -19.98
C ALA A 462 -9.61 -1.46 -19.84
N THR A 463 -10.09 -1.01 -18.70
CA THR A 463 -10.33 0.40 -18.41
C THR A 463 -9.69 0.81 -17.10
N ILE A 464 -9.10 1.99 -17.06
CA ILE A 464 -8.63 2.64 -15.84
C ILE A 464 -8.91 4.14 -15.96
N LEU A 465 -9.66 4.71 -15.03
CA LEU A 465 -10.18 6.07 -15.13
C LEU A 465 -10.95 6.25 -16.45
N ASP A 466 -10.38 7.07 -17.35
CA ASP A 466 -10.91 7.34 -18.68
C ASP A 466 -10.04 6.76 -19.80
N SER A 467 -9.18 5.80 -19.48
CA SER A 467 -8.36 5.08 -20.46
C SER A 467 -9.00 3.75 -20.84
N THR A 468 -8.84 3.39 -22.12
CA THR A 468 -9.15 2.08 -22.64
C THR A 468 -7.88 1.43 -23.15
N ILE A 469 -7.63 0.20 -22.74
CA ILE A 469 -6.37 -0.51 -22.97
C ILE A 469 -6.66 -1.90 -23.52
N THR A 470 -5.89 -2.33 -24.48
CA THR A 470 -5.83 -3.70 -25.00
C THR A 470 -4.38 -4.18 -24.96
N GLY A 471 -4.15 -5.49 -24.88
CA GLY A 471 -2.76 -5.97 -24.89
C GLY A 471 -2.55 -7.25 -24.12
N THR A 472 -1.34 -7.44 -23.64
CA THR A 472 -0.95 -8.60 -22.84
C THR A 472 -0.15 -8.18 -21.61
N ALA A 473 -0.32 -8.92 -20.53
CA ALA A 473 0.47 -8.72 -19.33
C ALA A 473 0.98 -10.08 -18.82
N VAL A 474 2.22 -10.15 -18.42
CA VAL A 474 2.86 -11.34 -17.86
C VAL A 474 3.49 -10.98 -16.53
N VAL A 475 3.10 -11.70 -15.48
CA VAL A 475 3.63 -11.54 -14.13
C VAL A 475 4.39 -12.80 -13.75
N SER A 476 5.61 -12.65 -13.28
CA SER A 476 6.49 -13.75 -12.85
C SER A 476 6.88 -13.61 -11.38
N GLY A 477 7.19 -14.73 -10.71
CA GLY A 477 7.52 -14.71 -9.28
C GLY A 477 6.30 -14.71 -8.35
N ILE A 478 5.14 -15.15 -8.81
CA ILE A 478 3.88 -15.03 -8.06
C ILE A 478 3.87 -15.94 -6.82
N THR A 479 4.51 -17.10 -6.91
CA THR A 479 4.50 -18.10 -5.84
C THR A 479 5.50 -17.82 -4.73
N THR A 480 6.49 -16.97 -4.98
CA THR A 480 7.55 -16.62 -4.02
C THR A 480 7.54 -15.13 -3.74
N THR A 481 8.05 -14.37 -4.69
CA THR A 481 8.11 -12.92 -4.63
C THR A 481 8.06 -12.38 -6.05
N MET A 482 7.09 -11.57 -6.35
CA MET A 482 6.92 -10.97 -7.67
C MET A 482 8.25 -10.37 -8.14
N SER A 483 8.76 -10.89 -9.25
CA SER A 483 10.10 -10.56 -9.77
C SER A 483 10.04 -9.72 -11.03
N ASN A 484 9.04 -9.96 -11.87
CA ASN A 484 8.89 -9.30 -13.15
C ASN A 484 7.40 -9.10 -13.52
N VAL A 485 7.10 -7.94 -14.08
CA VAL A 485 5.84 -7.63 -14.75
C VAL A 485 6.16 -7.09 -16.14
N ASP A 486 5.71 -7.78 -17.16
CA ASP A 486 5.91 -7.44 -18.57
C ASP A 486 4.55 -7.17 -19.21
N VAL A 487 4.34 -5.96 -19.69
CA VAL A 487 3.05 -5.51 -20.25
C VAL A 487 3.26 -4.92 -21.63
N THR A 488 2.60 -5.51 -22.60
CA THR A 488 2.46 -4.91 -23.94
C THR A 488 1.05 -4.38 -24.08
N LEU A 489 0.90 -3.12 -24.44
CA LEU A 489 -0.39 -2.47 -24.50
C LEU A 489 -0.55 -1.53 -25.70
N ASP A 490 -1.76 -1.50 -26.20
CA ASP A 490 -2.28 -0.50 -27.11
C ASP A 490 -3.52 0.13 -26.47
N GLY A 491 -3.78 1.39 -26.72
CA GLY A 491 -4.95 2.02 -26.13
C GLY A 491 -4.95 3.53 -26.21
N SER A 492 -5.90 4.13 -25.51
CA SER A 492 -5.98 5.58 -25.42
C SER A 492 -6.28 6.01 -23.99
N SER A 493 -5.63 7.06 -23.55
CA SER A 493 -5.80 7.67 -22.22
C SER A 493 -6.44 9.03 -22.37
N GLY A 494 -7.46 9.26 -21.57
CA GLY A 494 -8.11 10.55 -21.49
C GLY A 494 -7.45 11.46 -20.46
N ARG A 495 -8.13 12.56 -20.14
CA ARG A 495 -7.62 13.61 -19.27
C ARG A 495 -7.33 13.15 -17.85
N LYS A 496 -8.24 12.39 -17.26
CA LYS A 496 -8.12 11.96 -15.86
C LYS A 496 -6.89 11.10 -15.62
N THR A 497 -6.57 10.20 -16.55
CA THR A 497 -5.41 9.33 -16.46
C THR A 497 -4.10 10.11 -16.62
N VAL A 498 -4.08 11.07 -17.54
CA VAL A 498 -2.91 11.94 -17.75
C VAL A 498 -2.68 12.83 -16.54
N ASP A 499 -3.73 13.46 -15.98
CA ASP A 499 -3.64 14.28 -14.77
C ASP A 499 -3.08 13.47 -13.60
N TRP A 500 -3.62 12.27 -13.36
CA TRP A 500 -3.11 11.39 -12.31
C TRP A 500 -1.63 11.04 -12.50
N ALA A 501 -1.21 10.72 -13.74
CA ALA A 501 0.18 10.40 -14.03
C ALA A 501 1.10 11.58 -13.74
N PHE A 502 0.69 12.79 -14.09
CA PHE A 502 1.44 14.03 -13.83
C PHE A 502 1.58 14.33 -12.34
N GLU A 503 0.50 14.19 -11.58
CA GLU A 503 0.52 14.39 -10.12
C GLU A 503 1.43 13.39 -9.41
N ASN A 504 1.33 12.10 -9.75
CA ASN A 504 2.12 11.05 -9.10
C ASN A 504 3.61 11.09 -9.48
N LEU A 505 3.90 11.39 -10.71
CA LEU A 505 5.27 11.56 -11.19
C LEU A 505 5.85 12.94 -10.85
N LYS A 506 5.05 13.85 -10.24
CA LYS A 506 5.41 15.23 -9.92
C LYS A 506 5.98 15.97 -11.11
N LEU A 507 5.38 15.74 -12.27
CA LEU A 507 5.78 16.43 -13.50
C LEU A 507 5.30 17.87 -13.49
N PRO A 508 6.07 18.80 -14.08
CA PRO A 508 5.64 20.17 -14.23
C PRO A 508 4.33 20.26 -15.03
N PRO A 509 3.34 21.06 -14.59
CA PRO A 509 2.07 21.20 -15.29
C PRO A 509 2.23 21.78 -16.70
N GLU A 510 3.32 22.46 -16.96
CA GLU A 510 3.68 23.02 -18.28
C GLU A 510 3.96 21.91 -19.34
N LEU A 511 4.32 20.71 -18.87
CA LEU A 511 4.54 19.55 -19.72
C LEU A 511 3.27 18.71 -19.95
N MET A 512 2.12 19.18 -19.49
CA MET A 512 0.85 18.48 -19.66
C MET A 512 0.56 18.23 -21.13
N VAL A 513 0.42 16.95 -21.50
CA VAL A 513 0.17 16.54 -22.88
C VAL A 513 -1.30 16.61 -23.24
N LYS A 514 -1.58 16.93 -24.49
CA LYS A 514 -2.95 16.94 -25.04
C LYS A 514 -3.57 15.55 -25.01
N THR A 515 -4.84 15.51 -24.74
CA THR A 515 -5.64 14.29 -24.69
C THR A 515 -6.69 14.28 -25.80
N PRO A 516 -7.10 13.09 -26.30
CA PRO A 516 -6.66 11.76 -25.89
C PRO A 516 -5.21 11.45 -26.29
N LEU A 517 -4.49 10.73 -25.43
CA LEU A 517 -3.15 10.22 -25.69
C LEU A 517 -3.28 8.74 -26.08
N ALA A 518 -3.09 8.44 -27.34
CA ALA A 518 -3.09 7.05 -27.82
C ALA A 518 -1.68 6.46 -27.72
N LEU A 519 -1.59 5.22 -27.23
CA LEU A 519 -0.38 4.42 -27.15
C LEU A 519 -0.47 3.28 -28.14
N SER A 520 0.60 3.01 -28.86
CA SER A 520 0.68 1.92 -29.83
C SER A 520 1.97 1.15 -29.65
N GLY A 521 1.85 -0.17 -29.53
CA GLY A 521 2.97 -1.05 -29.27
C GLY A 521 3.76 -0.65 -28.02
N ALA A 522 3.08 -0.13 -27.01
CA ALA A 522 3.73 0.27 -25.77
C ALA A 522 4.11 -0.98 -24.98
N HIS A 523 5.36 -1.04 -24.55
CA HIS A 523 5.94 -2.13 -23.80
C HIS A 523 6.47 -1.59 -22.47
N LEU A 524 5.92 -2.05 -21.35
CA LEU A 524 6.29 -1.70 -20.01
C LEU A 524 6.79 -2.94 -19.28
N VAL A 525 8.01 -2.88 -18.77
CA VAL A 525 8.61 -3.95 -18.00
C VAL A 525 9.01 -3.40 -16.63
N TRP A 526 8.53 -4.05 -15.61
CA TRP A 526 9.00 -3.83 -14.25
C TRP A 526 9.77 -5.05 -13.75
N GLU A 527 10.99 -4.85 -13.31
CA GLU A 527 11.81 -5.88 -12.68
C GLU A 527 12.20 -5.41 -11.26
N ARG A 528 12.04 -6.27 -10.28
CA ARG A 528 12.25 -5.94 -8.85
C ARG A 528 13.58 -5.24 -8.57
N ASN A 529 14.66 -5.67 -9.22
CA ASN A 529 16.00 -5.15 -8.97
C ASN A 529 16.51 -4.21 -10.08
N ARG A 530 15.75 -4.06 -11.16
CA ARG A 530 16.13 -3.23 -12.32
C ARG A 530 15.19 -2.07 -12.56
N GLY A 531 14.10 -1.96 -11.77
CA GLY A 531 13.15 -0.85 -11.89
C GLY A 531 12.13 -1.02 -13.00
N ILE A 532 11.78 0.07 -13.64
CA ILE A 532 10.75 0.14 -14.68
C ILE A 532 11.40 0.55 -15.99
N SER A 533 11.03 -0.10 -17.08
CA SER A 533 11.33 0.35 -18.45
C SER A 533 10.03 0.47 -19.25
N PHE A 534 9.98 1.47 -20.10
CA PHE A 534 8.86 1.75 -20.99
C PHE A 534 9.37 2.10 -22.38
N SER A 535 8.78 1.49 -23.40
CA SER A 535 9.01 1.86 -24.79
C SER A 535 7.70 1.81 -25.58
N GLY A 536 7.50 2.75 -26.50
CA GLY A 536 6.30 2.75 -27.32
C GLY A 536 6.13 4.01 -28.15
N ILE A 537 5.14 3.98 -29.02
CA ILE A 537 4.72 5.13 -29.79
C ILE A 537 3.52 5.77 -29.10
N ALA A 538 3.64 7.04 -28.78
CA ALA A 538 2.55 7.85 -28.29
C ALA A 538 2.03 8.77 -29.40
N SER A 539 0.71 8.98 -29.44
CA SER A 539 0.06 9.86 -30.40
C SER A 539 -0.95 10.74 -29.65
N VAL A 540 -0.79 12.04 -29.73
CA VAL A 540 -1.72 13.02 -29.14
C VAL A 540 -2.84 13.40 -30.10
N ALA A 541 -3.87 14.03 -29.57
CA ALA A 541 -4.96 14.61 -30.37
C ALA A 541 -4.39 15.46 -31.52
N GLY A 542 -4.79 15.19 -32.76
CA GLY A 542 -4.25 15.85 -33.93
C GLY A 542 -3.23 15.04 -34.73
N GLY A 543 -2.97 13.79 -34.30
CA GLY A 543 -2.22 12.80 -35.07
C GLY A 543 -0.70 12.89 -34.98
N LEU A 544 -0.14 13.78 -34.14
CA LEU A 544 1.30 13.83 -33.91
C LEU A 544 1.78 12.59 -33.16
N LYS A 545 2.78 11.90 -33.73
CA LYS A 545 3.38 10.70 -33.15
C LYS A 545 4.77 10.98 -32.63
N PHE A 546 5.11 10.44 -31.48
CA PHE A 546 6.47 10.43 -30.98
C PHE A 546 6.77 9.08 -30.33
N PHE A 547 8.02 8.69 -30.42
CA PHE A 547 8.50 7.44 -29.81
C PHE A 547 9.23 7.75 -28.52
N VAL A 548 8.95 6.95 -27.50
CA VAL A 548 9.57 7.04 -26.18
C VAL A 548 10.15 5.68 -25.80
N ASP A 549 11.39 5.67 -25.33
CA ASP A 549 12.07 4.53 -24.73
C ASP A 549 12.83 5.03 -23.51
N LEU A 550 12.37 4.64 -22.34
CA LEU A 550 12.93 5.08 -21.07
C LEU A 550 13.01 3.95 -20.04
N SER A 551 13.92 4.09 -19.08
CA SER A 551 14.00 3.22 -17.91
C SER A 551 14.28 4.02 -16.65
N GLN A 552 13.81 3.51 -15.51
CA GLN A 552 14.02 4.09 -14.20
C GLN A 552 14.44 3.00 -13.22
N GLN A 553 15.59 3.21 -12.54
CA GLN A 553 16.10 2.29 -11.53
C GLN A 553 16.72 3.08 -10.37
N GLY A 554 16.35 2.77 -9.13
CA GLY A 554 17.01 3.32 -7.94
C GLY A 554 17.02 4.85 -7.81
N GLY A 555 16.12 5.55 -8.54
CA GLY A 555 16.10 7.01 -8.65
C GLY A 555 16.89 7.57 -9.83
N GLU A 556 17.49 6.71 -10.65
CA GLU A 556 18.13 7.05 -11.93
C GLU A 556 17.10 6.96 -13.05
N LEU A 557 17.13 7.90 -13.98
CA LEU A 557 16.24 7.95 -15.15
C LEU A 557 17.10 7.90 -16.40
N GLU A 558 16.84 6.91 -17.25
CA GLU A 558 17.44 6.82 -18.57
C GLU A 558 16.35 6.96 -19.63
N ILE A 559 16.45 7.97 -20.48
CA ILE A 559 15.70 8.10 -21.72
C ILE A 559 16.63 7.67 -22.84
N ARG A 560 16.54 6.41 -23.25
CA ARG A 560 17.38 5.85 -24.30
C ARG A 560 17.06 6.46 -25.65
N LYS A 561 15.78 6.81 -25.86
CA LYS A 561 15.33 7.47 -27.08
C LYS A 561 14.00 8.16 -26.87
N PHE A 562 13.97 9.45 -27.12
CA PHE A 562 12.76 10.19 -27.35
C PHE A 562 12.86 10.82 -28.72
N SER A 563 11.97 10.48 -29.65
CA SER A 563 12.06 10.98 -31.00
C SER A 563 10.72 11.43 -31.54
N ILE A 564 10.75 12.57 -32.19
CA ILE A 564 9.63 13.17 -32.90
C ILE A 564 10.01 13.21 -34.39
N ASN A 565 9.12 12.80 -35.27
CA ASN A 565 9.29 12.87 -36.69
C ASN A 565 7.98 13.29 -37.35
N ASP A 566 7.90 14.55 -37.74
CA ASP A 566 6.76 15.12 -38.45
C ASP A 566 7.25 16.01 -39.61
N GLN A 567 6.39 16.89 -40.15
CA GLN A 567 6.73 17.75 -41.29
C GLN A 567 7.73 18.86 -40.91
N GLU A 568 7.70 19.36 -39.68
CA GLU A 568 8.50 20.51 -39.22
C GLU A 568 9.63 20.06 -38.30
N THR A 569 9.48 18.94 -37.61
CA THR A 569 10.40 18.44 -36.61
C THR A 569 10.92 17.06 -36.96
N LYS A 570 12.23 16.91 -36.93
CA LYS A 570 12.93 15.63 -36.96
C LYS A 570 14.02 15.67 -35.89
N ALA A 571 13.66 15.29 -34.68
CA ALA A 571 14.52 15.43 -33.52
C ALA A 571 14.55 14.14 -32.67
N THR A 572 15.73 13.88 -32.10
CA THR A 572 15.96 12.77 -31.16
C THR A 572 16.65 13.32 -29.91
N PHE A 573 16.17 12.87 -28.75
CA PHE A 573 16.73 13.19 -27.45
C PHE A 573 17.10 11.90 -26.74
N THR A 574 18.21 11.93 -26.00
CA THR A 574 18.56 10.90 -25.02
C THR A 574 18.94 11.57 -23.71
N LEU A 575 18.67 10.91 -22.61
CA LEU A 575 19.04 11.38 -21.26
C LEU A 575 19.35 10.18 -20.39
N ASN A 576 20.53 10.16 -19.80
CA ASN A 576 20.86 9.23 -18.74
C ASN A 576 21.14 10.06 -17.47
N TRP A 577 20.18 10.08 -16.57
CA TRP A 577 20.24 10.81 -15.32
C TRP A 577 20.59 9.86 -14.19
N GLN A 578 21.78 10.04 -13.66
CA GLN A 578 22.30 9.31 -12.50
C GLN A 578 22.53 10.26 -11.32
N LYS A 579 22.70 9.73 -10.13
CA LYS A 579 22.97 10.52 -8.93
C LYS A 579 24.21 11.42 -9.08
N GLU A 580 25.18 10.97 -9.83
CA GLU A 580 26.51 11.58 -9.96
C GLU A 580 26.77 12.19 -11.34
N ALA A 581 25.90 11.89 -12.32
CA ALA A 581 26.07 12.35 -13.68
C ALA A 581 24.75 12.49 -14.44
N ALA A 582 24.71 13.39 -15.39
CA ALA A 582 23.66 13.52 -16.38
C ALA A 582 24.28 13.49 -17.77
N ASP A 583 23.93 12.49 -18.58
CA ASP A 583 24.33 12.36 -19.99
C ASP A 583 23.12 12.68 -20.85
N PHE A 584 23.19 13.76 -21.61
CA PHE A 584 22.11 14.25 -22.46
C PHE A 584 22.61 14.41 -23.88
N SER A 585 21.83 13.94 -24.86
CA SER A 585 22.07 14.29 -26.24
C SER A 585 20.80 14.79 -26.96
N PHE A 586 20.98 15.72 -27.86
CA PHE A 586 19.99 16.22 -28.75
C PHE A 586 20.54 16.17 -30.19
N SER A 587 19.78 15.67 -31.12
CA SER A 587 20.17 15.66 -32.54
C SER A 587 18.95 15.95 -33.40
N GLY A 588 19.11 16.85 -34.34
CA GLY A 588 18.11 17.13 -35.36
C GLY A 588 17.59 18.56 -35.40
N LEU A 589 16.34 18.70 -35.84
CA LEU A 589 15.60 19.95 -35.95
C LEU A 589 14.31 19.82 -35.13
N LEU A 590 14.10 20.70 -34.19
CA LEU A 590 12.90 20.80 -33.38
C LEU A 590 12.24 22.16 -33.69
N ALA A 591 11.01 22.14 -34.16
CA ALA A 591 10.16 23.32 -34.26
C ALA A 591 9.29 23.46 -32.99
N GLU A 592 9.24 24.64 -32.40
CA GLU A 592 8.47 24.91 -31.20
C GLU A 592 6.96 24.77 -31.45
N SER A 593 6.49 25.06 -32.68
CA SER A 593 5.13 24.77 -33.14
C SER A 593 4.73 23.30 -32.96
N THR A 594 5.67 22.35 -33.08
CA THR A 594 5.45 20.94 -32.77
C THR A 594 5.15 20.70 -31.30
N LEU A 595 5.83 21.41 -30.40
CA LEU A 595 5.59 21.32 -28.96
C LEU A 595 4.18 21.84 -28.59
N SER A 596 3.71 22.90 -29.27
CA SER A 596 2.36 23.41 -29.06
C SER A 596 1.25 22.43 -29.48
N ARG A 597 1.59 21.45 -30.34
CA ARG A 597 0.69 20.36 -30.72
C ARG A 597 0.69 19.21 -29.72
N ILE A 598 1.78 19.06 -28.95
CA ILE A 598 1.92 17.99 -27.93
C ILE A 598 1.37 18.44 -26.58
N PHE A 599 1.76 19.65 -26.13
CA PHE A 599 1.44 20.14 -24.78
C PHE A 599 0.17 20.99 -24.76
N GLU A 600 -0.57 20.92 -23.65
CA GLU A 600 -1.81 21.67 -23.48
C GLU A 600 -1.57 23.12 -23.01
N GLN A 601 -0.69 23.25 -22.03
CA GLN A 601 -0.36 24.53 -21.42
C GLN A 601 0.94 25.04 -22.00
N GLY A 602 0.91 26.23 -22.52
CA GLY A 602 2.07 26.92 -23.04
C GLY A 602 1.78 27.43 -24.46
N THR A 603 1.78 28.72 -24.59
CA THR A 603 1.94 29.34 -25.90
C THR A 603 3.39 29.16 -26.27
N PHE A 604 3.72 28.00 -26.85
CA PHE A 604 4.99 27.83 -27.53
C PHE A 604 4.99 28.78 -28.73
N GLY A 605 6.13 29.38 -29.01
CA GLY A 605 6.28 30.24 -30.17
C GLY A 605 6.38 29.47 -31.49
N SER A 606 6.83 30.14 -32.50
CA SER A 606 7.16 29.56 -33.84
C SER A 606 8.64 29.24 -33.97
N GLY A 607 9.36 29.26 -32.87
CA GLY A 607 10.82 29.10 -32.89
C GLY A 607 11.31 27.73 -33.31
N THR A 608 12.57 27.70 -33.72
CA THR A 608 13.23 26.46 -34.13
C THR A 608 14.57 26.28 -33.43
N MET A 609 14.90 25.01 -33.12
CA MET A 609 16.17 24.60 -32.57
C MET A 609 16.77 23.49 -33.46
N ARG A 610 18.04 23.68 -33.90
CA ARG A 610 18.75 22.73 -34.72
C ARG A 610 20.14 22.48 -34.16
N GLY A 611 20.59 21.25 -34.24
CA GLY A 611 21.96 20.92 -33.89
C GLY A 611 22.18 19.45 -33.61
N ASP A 612 23.36 19.22 -33.09
CA ASP A 612 23.78 17.93 -32.55
C ASP A 612 24.65 18.28 -31.33
N LEU A 613 24.11 18.03 -30.15
CA LEU A 613 24.78 18.35 -28.87
C LEU A 613 24.72 17.12 -27.96
N HIS A 614 25.88 16.68 -27.55
CA HIS A 614 26.04 15.67 -26.51
C HIS A 614 26.69 16.30 -25.27
N SER A 615 26.16 16.06 -24.11
CA SER A 615 26.63 16.65 -22.84
C SER A 615 26.64 15.60 -21.72
N LEU A 616 27.82 15.27 -21.25
CA LEU A 616 28.03 14.48 -20.04
C LEU A 616 28.40 15.43 -18.91
N VAL A 617 27.46 15.69 -18.04
CA VAL A 617 27.66 16.54 -16.84
C VAL A 617 27.89 15.64 -15.64
N ARG A 618 29.07 15.71 -15.04
CA ARG A 618 29.42 15.01 -13.79
C ARG A 618 29.21 15.97 -12.62
N ILE A 619 28.21 15.67 -11.76
CA ILE A 619 27.88 16.50 -10.60
C ILE A 619 28.92 16.30 -9.48
N ASP A 620 29.36 15.06 -9.30
CA ASP A 620 30.35 14.65 -8.30
C ASP A 620 31.80 15.03 -8.67
N LEU A 621 32.09 14.99 -9.97
CA LEU A 621 33.44 15.20 -10.53
C LEU A 621 33.37 16.16 -11.73
N PRO A 622 33.14 17.46 -11.50
CA PRO A 622 32.94 18.45 -12.58
C PRO A 622 34.02 18.43 -13.67
N LEU A 623 35.25 18.08 -13.34
CA LEU A 623 36.36 17.89 -14.30
C LEU A 623 36.09 16.85 -15.38
N LYS A 624 35.23 15.83 -15.05
CA LYS A 624 34.90 14.78 -16.01
C LYS A 624 33.70 15.14 -16.87
N SER A 625 33.12 16.32 -16.68
CA SER A 625 32.06 16.81 -17.56
C SER A 625 32.64 17.06 -18.96
N ARG A 626 31.89 16.67 -19.97
CA ARG A 626 32.28 16.80 -21.38
C ARG A 626 31.04 17.21 -22.16
N MET A 627 31.25 18.08 -23.11
CA MET A 627 30.22 18.52 -24.04
C MET A 627 30.80 18.57 -25.44
N GLN A 628 30.04 18.13 -26.41
CA GLN A 628 30.49 18.12 -27.81
C GLN A 628 29.34 18.43 -28.74
N GLY A 629 29.61 19.24 -29.75
CA GLY A 629 28.64 19.53 -30.76
C GLY A 629 28.23 21.01 -30.81
N SER A 630 27.13 21.27 -31.46
CA SER A 630 26.62 22.63 -31.63
C SER A 630 25.10 22.66 -31.57
N LEU A 631 24.57 23.76 -31.05
CA LEU A 631 23.13 23.99 -30.99
C LEU A 631 22.84 25.43 -31.39
N THR A 632 21.92 25.60 -32.32
CA THR A 632 21.43 26.88 -32.78
C THR A 632 19.92 26.94 -32.62
N GLY A 633 19.41 28.08 -32.26
CA GLY A 633 17.96 28.26 -32.21
C GLY A 633 17.56 29.69 -32.47
N SER A 634 16.30 29.88 -32.85
CA SER A 634 15.72 31.19 -33.11
C SER A 634 14.26 31.20 -32.63
N ASP A 635 13.85 32.37 -32.08
CA ASP A 635 12.49 32.71 -31.72
C ASP A 635 11.83 31.72 -30.75
N LEU A 636 12.66 31.05 -29.92
CA LEU A 636 12.21 30.06 -28.93
C LEU A 636 11.52 30.74 -27.74
N PHE A 637 10.33 30.28 -27.44
CA PHE A 637 9.61 30.67 -26.22
C PHE A 637 9.92 29.70 -25.09
N VAL A 638 10.33 30.22 -23.93
CA VAL A 638 10.64 29.37 -22.76
C VAL A 638 9.50 29.43 -21.76
N PRO A 639 8.58 28.43 -21.77
CA PRO A 639 7.40 28.45 -20.92
C PRO A 639 7.69 27.97 -19.49
N TRP A 640 8.86 27.40 -19.23
CA TRP A 640 9.11 26.63 -18.00
C TRP A 640 9.84 27.41 -16.94
N GLY A 641 9.24 27.48 -15.76
CA GLY A 641 9.88 27.99 -14.54
C GLY A 641 10.27 29.45 -14.56
N MET A 642 9.96 30.17 -15.64
CA MET A 642 10.22 31.60 -15.74
C MET A 642 8.96 32.35 -15.32
N PRO A 643 9.09 33.21 -14.32
CA PRO A 643 7.96 33.99 -13.81
C PRO A 643 7.45 35.07 -14.79
N ILE A 644 8.22 35.36 -15.81
CA ILE A 644 7.93 36.35 -16.86
C ILE A 644 8.10 35.69 -18.23
N PRO A 645 7.24 35.96 -19.21
CA PRO A 645 7.39 35.42 -20.56
C PRO A 645 8.80 35.73 -21.09
N THR A 646 9.48 34.66 -21.52
CA THR A 646 10.85 34.69 -22.00
C THR A 646 10.94 34.12 -23.39
N THR A 647 11.47 34.89 -24.32
CA THR A 647 11.74 34.45 -25.71
C THR A 647 13.23 34.51 -25.96
N VAL A 648 13.78 33.39 -26.44
CA VAL A 648 15.16 33.35 -26.93
C VAL A 648 15.12 33.65 -28.40
N ASN A 649 15.42 34.90 -28.78
CA ASN A 649 15.31 35.37 -30.15
C ASN A 649 16.32 34.66 -31.04
N LYS A 650 17.50 34.39 -30.56
CA LYS A 650 18.54 33.64 -31.21
C LYS A 650 19.57 33.13 -30.22
N PHE A 651 20.05 31.92 -30.41
CA PHE A 651 21.29 31.46 -29.74
C PHE A 651 22.14 30.59 -30.66
N VAL A 652 23.44 30.64 -30.39
CA VAL A 652 24.46 29.78 -31.03
C VAL A 652 25.37 29.28 -29.93
N LEU A 653 25.31 27.97 -29.68
CA LEU A 653 26.14 27.29 -28.70
C LEU A 653 27.11 26.35 -29.41
N ARG A 654 28.36 26.34 -29.00
CA ARG A 654 29.36 25.35 -29.40
C ARG A 654 29.98 24.71 -28.17
N ALA A 655 30.02 23.41 -28.17
CA ALA A 655 30.63 22.64 -27.13
C ALA A 655 31.80 21.84 -27.66
N LYS A 656 32.90 21.83 -26.93
CA LYS A 656 34.09 21.04 -27.25
C LYS A 656 34.71 20.61 -25.92
N ASP A 657 34.59 19.34 -25.61
CA ASP A 657 35.06 18.67 -24.39
C ASP A 657 34.55 19.33 -23.11
N ASP A 658 35.39 20.11 -22.45
CA ASP A 658 35.11 20.78 -21.17
C ASP A 658 34.65 22.23 -21.33
N VAL A 659 34.54 22.74 -22.57
CA VAL A 659 34.19 24.12 -22.86
C VAL A 659 32.85 24.19 -23.61
N LEU A 660 31.88 24.88 -23.01
CA LEU A 660 30.66 25.33 -23.68
C LEU A 660 30.79 26.84 -24.00
N THR A 661 30.88 27.16 -25.28
CA THR A 661 30.94 28.55 -25.77
C THR A 661 29.52 29.00 -26.17
N VAL A 662 29.07 30.07 -25.60
CA VAL A 662 27.90 30.83 -26.03
C VAL A 662 28.42 31.89 -26.99
N GLU A 663 28.37 31.58 -28.31
CA GLU A 663 28.80 32.55 -29.33
C GLU A 663 27.86 33.76 -29.37
N SER A 664 26.55 33.52 -29.23
CA SER A 664 25.53 34.52 -29.06
C SER A 664 24.30 33.91 -28.41
N ALA A 665 23.66 34.63 -27.50
CA ALA A 665 22.32 34.34 -27.03
C ALA A 665 21.57 35.66 -26.80
N ASP A 666 20.57 35.91 -27.63
CA ASP A 666 19.74 37.09 -27.57
C ASP A 666 18.39 36.70 -27.01
N VAL A 667 18.04 37.26 -25.86
CA VAL A 667 16.88 36.87 -25.04
C VAL A 667 16.03 38.11 -24.79
N THR A 668 14.73 37.99 -25.03
CA THR A 668 13.72 38.93 -24.59
C THR A 668 13.07 38.42 -23.32
N TRP A 669 13.22 39.17 -22.24
CA TRP A 669 12.59 38.89 -20.95
C TRP A 669 11.73 40.03 -20.49
N GLY A 670 10.41 39.83 -20.52
CA GLY A 670 9.48 40.90 -20.29
C GLY A 670 9.54 41.97 -21.41
N LYS A 671 9.99 43.18 -21.08
CA LYS A 671 10.13 44.31 -22.04
C LYS A 671 11.59 44.53 -22.45
N ASN A 672 12.54 43.85 -21.86
CA ASN A 672 13.95 44.09 -22.03
C ASN A 672 14.63 43.02 -22.89
N HIS A 673 15.63 43.44 -23.63
CA HIS A 673 16.47 42.59 -24.44
C HIS A 673 17.82 42.35 -23.75
N TYR A 674 18.27 41.09 -23.78
CA TYR A 674 19.51 40.67 -23.19
C TYR A 674 20.32 39.93 -24.24
N SER A 675 21.57 40.35 -24.43
CA SER A 675 22.54 39.63 -25.28
C SER A 675 23.62 39.04 -24.38
N LEU A 676 23.84 37.75 -24.50
CA LEU A 676 24.76 36.97 -23.68
C LEU A 676 25.82 36.32 -24.58
N THR A 677 27.10 36.46 -24.25
CA THR A 677 28.22 35.79 -24.88
C THR A 677 29.22 35.33 -23.85
N GLY A 678 30.02 34.33 -24.19
CA GLY A 678 31.04 33.86 -23.25
C GLY A 678 31.27 32.36 -23.31
N ALA A 679 31.87 31.83 -22.27
CA ALA A 679 32.16 30.42 -22.17
C ALA A 679 31.96 29.91 -20.73
N VAL A 680 31.55 28.65 -20.65
CA VAL A 680 31.52 27.89 -19.41
C VAL A 680 32.46 26.70 -19.58
N THR A 681 33.41 26.58 -18.66
CA THR A 681 34.43 25.51 -18.69
C THR A 681 34.29 24.68 -17.41
N THR A 682 34.40 23.39 -17.53
CA THR A 682 34.45 22.50 -16.36
C THR A 682 35.88 22.49 -15.81
N SER A 683 36.03 22.54 -14.48
CA SER A 683 37.33 22.54 -13.81
C SER A 683 37.35 21.57 -12.65
N ASN A 684 38.52 21.34 -12.04
CA ASN A 684 38.69 20.52 -10.82
C ASN A 684 37.83 20.98 -9.66
N GLU A 685 37.52 22.27 -9.62
CA GLU A 685 36.84 22.90 -8.48
C GLU A 685 35.38 23.26 -8.78
N GLY A 686 34.85 22.89 -9.94
CA GLY A 686 33.51 23.18 -10.35
C GLY A 686 33.42 23.82 -11.74
N PHE A 687 32.35 24.50 -12.02
CA PHE A 687 32.12 25.20 -13.28
C PHE A 687 32.77 26.58 -13.21
N VAL A 688 33.60 26.86 -14.19
CA VAL A 688 34.17 28.18 -14.39
C VAL A 688 33.45 28.85 -15.54
N PHE A 689 32.84 30.00 -15.32
CA PHE A 689 32.21 30.75 -16.34
C PHE A 689 32.87 32.11 -16.57
N SER A 690 32.95 32.52 -17.82
CA SER A 690 33.32 33.85 -18.22
C SER A 690 32.31 34.37 -19.19
N MET A 691 31.40 35.23 -18.71
CA MET A 691 30.22 35.63 -19.45
C MET A 691 30.13 37.14 -19.59
N LYS A 692 29.62 37.60 -20.71
CA LYS A 692 29.31 39.01 -20.96
C LYS A 692 27.81 39.14 -21.24
N LEU A 693 27.16 40.01 -20.51
CA LEU A 693 25.77 40.39 -20.67
C LEU A 693 25.69 41.83 -21.17
N ALA A 694 24.95 42.05 -22.24
CA ALA A 694 24.48 43.38 -22.63
C ALA A 694 22.98 43.39 -22.49
N ALA A 695 22.43 44.45 -21.89
CA ALA A 695 21.00 44.63 -21.68
C ALA A 695 20.57 46.05 -21.97
N ASP A 696 19.38 46.24 -22.51
CA ASP A 696 18.78 47.54 -22.65
C ASP A 696 18.23 48.11 -21.33
N GLY A 697 17.99 47.23 -20.36
CA GLY A 697 17.60 47.56 -19.00
C GLY A 697 17.41 46.33 -18.12
N ILE A 698 17.67 46.48 -16.81
CA ILE A 698 17.45 45.44 -15.80
C ILE A 698 16.57 46.00 -14.68
N ASP A 699 15.35 45.47 -14.49
CA ASP A 699 14.44 45.81 -13.42
C ASP A 699 14.45 44.74 -12.36
N ILE A 700 15.23 44.96 -11.28
CA ILE A 700 15.39 43.99 -10.17
C ILE A 700 14.08 43.80 -9.40
N ASP A 701 13.24 44.83 -9.26
CA ASP A 701 11.97 44.72 -8.54
C ASP A 701 11.03 43.76 -9.26
N THR A 702 10.95 43.86 -10.58
CA THR A 702 10.18 42.95 -11.43
C THR A 702 10.69 41.54 -11.31
N ILE A 703 12.02 41.34 -11.28
CA ILE A 703 12.65 40.03 -11.09
C ILE A 703 12.33 39.43 -9.73
N GLN A 704 12.45 40.20 -8.66
CA GLN A 704 12.18 39.76 -7.28
C GLN A 704 10.70 39.42 -7.09
N GLN A 705 9.77 40.24 -7.60
CA GLN A 705 8.31 39.99 -7.52
C GLN A 705 7.97 38.70 -8.24
N ALA A 706 8.51 38.50 -9.40
CA ALA A 706 8.29 37.29 -10.19
C ALA A 706 8.82 36.04 -9.48
N LEU A 707 10.01 36.08 -8.89
CA LEU A 707 10.56 34.99 -8.10
C LEU A 707 9.74 34.72 -6.83
N ALA A 708 9.23 35.74 -6.16
CA ALA A 708 8.39 35.61 -4.98
C ALA A 708 7.03 34.98 -5.32
N GLN A 709 6.43 35.34 -6.44
CA GLN A 709 5.18 34.75 -6.92
C GLN A 709 5.34 33.25 -7.28
N SER A 710 6.48 32.86 -7.83
CA SER A 710 6.78 31.47 -8.11
C SER A 710 6.95 30.64 -6.83
N ASN A 711 7.52 31.20 -5.77
CA ASN A 711 7.64 30.57 -4.47
C ASN A 711 6.32 30.56 -3.67
N GLY A 712 5.50 31.58 -3.78
CA GLY A 712 4.20 31.68 -3.12
C GLY A 712 3.15 30.70 -3.66
N LYS A 713 3.14 30.43 -4.95
CA LYS A 713 2.29 29.37 -5.53
C LYS A 713 2.67 27.96 -5.05
N LYS A 714 3.91 27.70 -4.70
CA LYS A 714 4.35 26.43 -4.06
C LYS A 714 3.90 26.30 -2.61
N ALA A 715 3.70 27.41 -1.89
CA ALA A 715 3.24 27.40 -0.50
C ALA A 715 1.70 27.29 -0.38
N ALA A 716 0.96 27.88 -1.30
CA ALA A 716 -0.51 27.88 -1.28
C ALA A 716 -1.13 26.54 -1.72
N SER A 717 -0.42 25.71 -2.50
CA SER A 717 -0.85 24.36 -2.85
C SER A 717 -0.51 23.31 -1.78
N ALA A 718 0.28 23.65 -0.77
CA ALA A 718 0.66 22.74 0.33
C ALA A 718 -0.33 22.77 1.52
N ASP A 719 -1.24 23.73 1.57
CA ASP A 719 -2.07 23.98 2.77
C ASP A 719 -3.49 23.36 2.71
N GLN A 720 -3.83 22.60 1.64
CA GLN A 720 -5.16 21.99 1.50
C GLN A 720 -5.20 20.46 1.51
N ALA A 721 -4.13 19.75 1.85
CA ALA A 721 -4.19 18.31 2.00
C ALA A 721 -3.22 17.84 3.09
N GLN A 722 -3.66 17.81 4.35
CA GLN A 722 -3.01 17.03 5.38
C GLN A 722 -3.84 15.78 5.74
N PRO A 723 -3.33 14.59 5.43
CA PRO A 723 -3.30 13.52 6.41
C PRO A 723 -1.91 13.48 7.06
N LYS A 724 -1.93 13.39 8.39
CA LYS A 724 -0.74 13.27 9.23
C LYS A 724 0.14 12.09 8.76
N LEU A 725 1.27 12.39 8.16
CA LEU A 725 2.37 11.45 7.95
C LEU A 725 3.61 11.97 8.64
N LYS A 726 4.32 11.01 9.24
CA LYS A 726 5.48 11.16 10.11
C LYS A 726 6.54 12.11 9.56
N PRO A 727 7.29 12.83 10.46
CA PRO A 727 8.37 13.69 10.02
C PRO A 727 9.58 12.83 9.71
N GLU A 728 10.10 12.93 8.50
CA GLU A 728 11.46 12.74 8.07
C GLU A 728 11.53 12.34 6.59
N GLN A 729 11.37 13.33 5.75
CA GLN A 729 12.11 13.36 4.49
C GLN A 729 12.46 14.81 4.20
N LYS A 730 13.61 15.26 4.72
CA LYS A 730 14.26 16.47 4.24
C LYS A 730 14.36 16.38 2.73
N ALA A 731 13.76 17.33 2.02
CA ALA A 731 13.98 17.52 0.60
C ALA A 731 15.50 17.48 0.39
N ARG A 732 15.97 16.48 -0.34
CA ARG A 732 17.38 16.40 -0.72
C ARG A 732 17.63 17.56 -1.67
N SER A 733 18.17 18.67 -1.14
CA SER A 733 18.81 19.68 -1.96
C SER A 733 19.97 18.96 -2.65
N PHE A 734 19.91 18.82 -3.97
CA PHE A 734 21.10 18.48 -4.73
C PHE A 734 22.14 19.57 -4.45
N PRO A 735 23.31 19.22 -3.93
CA PRO A 735 24.37 20.21 -3.81
C PRO A 735 24.72 20.67 -5.23
N LEU A 736 24.37 21.90 -5.57
CA LEU A 736 24.84 22.50 -6.81
C LEU A 736 26.37 22.41 -6.80
N PRO A 737 26.99 21.99 -7.93
CA PRO A 737 28.44 21.95 -8.02
C PRO A 737 29.02 23.36 -7.78
N PRO A 738 30.20 23.50 -7.20
CA PRO A 738 30.83 24.79 -7.00
C PRO A 738 30.88 25.57 -8.32
N ILE A 739 30.43 26.80 -8.29
CA ILE A 739 30.41 27.68 -9.44
C ILE A 739 31.42 28.81 -9.18
N ARG A 740 32.30 29.05 -10.11
CA ARG A 740 33.30 30.12 -10.08
C ARG A 740 33.34 30.84 -11.42
N GLY A 741 33.60 32.10 -11.44
CA GLY A 741 33.78 32.84 -12.69
C GLY A 741 33.38 34.30 -12.63
N ASP A 742 33.55 34.93 -13.76
CA ASP A 742 33.27 36.32 -13.96
C ASP A 742 32.09 36.55 -14.90
N PHE A 743 31.28 37.49 -14.52
CA PHE A 743 30.13 37.93 -15.27
C PHE A 743 30.16 39.42 -15.48
N THR A 744 30.49 39.88 -16.67
CA THR A 744 30.50 41.29 -17.03
C THR A 744 29.12 41.68 -17.54
N ALA A 745 28.47 42.61 -16.85
CA ALA A 745 27.16 43.11 -17.24
C ALA A 745 27.26 44.60 -17.68
N ASN A 746 26.79 44.85 -18.88
CA ASN A 746 26.60 46.19 -19.44
C ASN A 746 25.12 46.42 -19.68
N SER A 747 24.53 47.36 -18.98
CA SER A 747 23.11 47.70 -19.14
C SER A 747 22.93 49.17 -19.31
N ALA A 748 21.92 49.57 -20.13
CA ALA A 748 21.60 50.99 -20.21
C ALA A 748 21.13 51.53 -18.83
N TYR A 749 20.41 50.73 -18.08
CA TYR A 749 20.06 51.01 -16.68
C TYR A 749 19.82 49.73 -15.86
N VAL A 750 19.97 49.87 -14.54
CA VAL A 750 19.52 48.89 -13.56
C VAL A 750 18.62 49.61 -12.57
N LYS A 751 17.40 49.14 -12.40
CA LYS A 751 16.38 49.70 -11.48
C LYS A 751 16.21 48.77 -10.27
N TYR A 752 16.24 49.38 -9.08
CA TYR A 752 15.95 48.72 -7.81
C TYR A 752 15.22 49.66 -6.87
N GLY A 753 13.98 49.37 -6.60
CA GLY A 753 13.09 50.26 -5.87
C GLY A 753 12.96 51.65 -6.58
N ARG A 754 13.32 52.73 -5.89
CA ARG A 754 13.33 54.08 -6.48
C ARG A 754 14.66 54.43 -7.17
N PHE A 755 15.68 53.57 -7.05
CA PHE A 755 17.03 53.84 -7.57
C PHE A 755 17.16 53.30 -9.00
N THR A 756 17.65 54.13 -9.87
CA THR A 756 18.02 53.79 -11.24
C THR A 756 19.51 54.07 -11.42
N LEU A 757 20.27 53.02 -11.67
CA LEU A 757 21.70 53.12 -12.00
C LEU A 757 21.82 53.13 -13.53
N ALA A 758 22.40 54.22 -14.08
CA ALA A 758 22.53 54.38 -15.53
C ALA A 758 23.76 55.27 -15.88
N PRO A 759 24.57 54.83 -16.87
CA PRO A 759 24.69 53.48 -17.38
C PRO A 759 25.18 52.53 -16.29
N ALA A 760 24.82 51.22 -16.35
CA ALA A 760 25.28 50.29 -15.39
C ALA A 760 26.34 49.34 -16.00
N HIS A 761 27.59 49.50 -15.52
CA HIS A 761 28.67 48.65 -15.86
C HIS A 761 29.09 47.90 -14.57
N ALA A 762 28.86 46.58 -14.57
CA ALA A 762 29.14 45.76 -13.41
C ALA A 762 29.94 44.50 -13.79
N VAL A 763 30.85 44.13 -12.90
CA VAL A 763 31.54 42.84 -12.95
C VAL A 763 31.17 42.07 -11.70
N MET A 764 30.52 40.96 -11.89
CA MET A 764 30.20 40.01 -10.83
C MET A 764 31.21 38.87 -10.85
N THR A 765 31.87 38.65 -9.74
CA THR A 765 32.77 37.52 -9.52
C THR A 765 32.11 36.55 -8.57
N VAL A 766 31.99 35.33 -8.96
CA VAL A 766 31.39 34.24 -8.15
C VAL A 766 32.48 33.28 -7.76
N GLU A 767 32.63 33.05 -6.47
CA GLU A 767 33.50 32.06 -5.89
C GLU A 767 32.68 31.14 -4.96
N PRO A 768 33.13 29.93 -4.64
CA PRO A 768 32.41 29.05 -3.73
C PRO A 768 32.10 29.72 -2.40
N GLY A 769 30.86 30.04 -2.16
CA GLY A 769 30.38 30.70 -0.93
C GLY A 769 30.51 32.20 -0.89
N THR A 770 31.03 32.85 -1.95
CA THR A 770 31.21 34.32 -2.00
C THR A 770 30.77 34.85 -3.36
N VAL A 771 30.04 35.94 -3.39
CA VAL A 771 29.68 36.69 -4.60
C VAL A 771 30.19 38.13 -4.45
N GLY A 772 31.02 38.53 -5.37
CA GLY A 772 31.49 39.88 -5.51
C GLY A 772 30.75 40.61 -6.64
N LEU A 773 30.41 41.87 -6.45
CA LEU A 773 29.81 42.71 -7.48
C LEU A 773 30.52 44.07 -7.48
N ALA A 774 31.22 44.39 -8.55
CA ALA A 774 31.92 45.64 -8.73
C ALA A 774 31.22 46.52 -9.76
N PHE A 775 31.06 47.79 -9.43
CA PHE A 775 30.46 48.83 -10.29
C PHE A 775 31.50 49.88 -10.65
N ASN A 776 31.56 50.28 -11.91
CA ASN A 776 32.40 51.31 -12.37
C ASN A 776 31.57 52.38 -13.10
N ASN A 777 31.77 53.63 -12.68
CA ASN A 777 31.17 54.79 -13.36
C ASN A 777 29.65 54.71 -13.62
N THR A 778 28.90 54.23 -12.62
CA THR A 778 27.47 54.15 -12.67
C THR A 778 26.86 55.36 -11.97
N LYS A 779 25.85 55.98 -12.61
CA LYS A 779 25.16 57.14 -12.05
C LYS A 779 23.82 56.75 -11.47
N THR A 780 23.52 57.19 -10.26
CA THR A 780 22.22 57.05 -9.61
C THR A 780 21.91 58.33 -8.80
N CYS A 781 20.68 58.83 -8.89
CA CYS A 781 20.25 60.04 -8.21
C CYS A 781 21.19 61.20 -8.44
N GLY A 782 21.81 61.38 -9.61
CA GLY A 782 22.80 62.42 -9.86
C GLY A 782 24.19 62.11 -9.32
N VAL A 783 24.37 61.03 -8.53
CA VAL A 783 25.66 60.64 -7.95
C VAL A 783 26.31 59.57 -8.82
N THR A 784 27.56 59.76 -9.20
CA THR A 784 28.39 58.75 -9.82
C THR A 784 28.89 57.81 -8.74
N LEU A 785 28.63 56.53 -8.91
CA LEU A 785 28.98 55.51 -7.97
C LEU A 785 30.02 54.56 -8.59
N ALA A 786 31.11 54.34 -7.89
CA ALA A 786 32.05 53.27 -8.15
C ALA A 786 32.30 52.49 -6.85
N GLY A 787 32.48 51.15 -6.95
CA GLY A 787 32.73 50.36 -5.74
C GLY A 787 32.40 48.91 -5.94
N ALA A 788 32.41 48.17 -4.86
CA ALA A 788 32.17 46.74 -4.87
C ALA A 788 31.40 46.29 -3.62
N VAL A 789 30.57 45.25 -3.80
CA VAL A 789 29.86 44.52 -2.73
C VAL A 789 30.32 43.07 -2.77
N PHE A 790 30.69 42.52 -1.64
CA PHE A 790 30.99 41.10 -1.47
C PHE A 790 30.01 40.49 -0.47
N VAL A 791 29.32 39.45 -0.90
CA VAL A 791 28.35 38.72 -0.08
C VAL A 791 28.88 37.32 0.14
N SER A 792 29.02 36.91 1.38
CA SER A 792 29.29 35.55 1.78
C SER A 792 28.14 34.97 2.61
N ARG A 793 28.23 33.71 3.02
CA ARG A 793 27.21 33.09 3.90
C ARG A 793 27.19 33.73 5.28
N GLU A 794 28.30 34.29 5.73
CA GLU A 794 28.50 34.76 7.10
C GLU A 794 28.43 36.28 7.20
N SER A 795 28.77 37.01 6.13
CA SER A 795 28.86 38.47 6.16
C SER A 795 28.68 39.08 4.76
N THR A 796 28.30 40.33 4.75
CA THR A 796 28.31 41.16 3.56
C THR A 796 29.32 42.30 3.82
N SER A 797 30.14 42.60 2.85
CA SER A 797 30.99 43.79 2.88
C SER A 797 30.80 44.64 1.63
N PHE A 798 30.93 45.92 1.76
CA PHE A 798 30.91 46.81 0.61
C PHE A 798 31.96 47.93 0.76
N THR A 799 32.40 48.43 -0.39
CA THR A 799 33.20 49.65 -0.51
C THR A 799 32.65 50.46 -1.68
N PHE A 800 32.24 51.69 -1.42
CA PHE A 800 31.72 52.63 -2.44
C PHE A 800 32.45 53.93 -2.40
N THR A 801 32.63 54.52 -3.59
CA THR A 801 33.22 55.85 -3.77
C THR A 801 32.24 56.75 -4.55
N PRO A 802 31.16 57.21 -3.87
CA PRO A 802 30.19 58.13 -4.52
C PRO A 802 30.84 59.48 -4.80
N SER A 803 30.59 60.03 -5.98
CA SER A 803 31.04 61.35 -6.39
C SER A 803 30.01 62.08 -7.23
N ALA A 804 29.96 63.40 -7.12
CA ALA A 804 29.15 64.24 -7.96
C ALA A 804 29.89 65.53 -8.21
N LYS A 805 29.72 66.12 -9.37
CA LYS A 805 30.34 67.42 -9.72
C LYS A 805 29.33 68.31 -10.42
N ALA A 806 29.04 69.44 -9.79
CA ALA A 806 28.06 70.43 -10.27
C ALA A 806 26.70 69.83 -10.64
N GLU A 807 26.22 68.86 -9.82
CA GLU A 807 24.90 68.22 -10.03
C GLU A 807 23.83 69.01 -9.29
N PRO A 808 22.55 68.97 -9.80
CA PRO A 808 21.47 69.63 -9.09
C PRO A 808 21.12 68.88 -7.80
N LEU A 809 21.00 69.60 -6.69
CA LEU A 809 20.83 68.99 -5.36
C LEU A 809 19.45 68.50 -5.09
N GLU A 810 18.41 69.20 -5.51
CA GLU A 810 16.98 68.83 -5.25
C GLU A 810 16.62 67.45 -5.79
N PRO A 811 16.82 67.13 -7.06
CA PRO A 811 16.50 65.81 -7.58
C PRO A 811 17.33 64.70 -6.91
N THR A 812 18.55 65.01 -6.49
CA THR A 812 19.41 64.06 -5.79
C THR A 812 18.87 63.72 -4.42
N ILE A 813 18.54 64.75 -3.61
CA ILE A 813 17.95 64.52 -2.28
C ILE A 813 16.64 63.85 -2.32
N ASP A 814 15.73 64.24 -3.21
CA ASP A 814 14.38 63.63 -3.37
C ASP A 814 14.51 62.18 -3.76
N CYS A 815 15.42 61.88 -4.68
CA CYS A 815 15.73 60.48 -5.07
C CYS A 815 16.29 59.65 -3.91
N LEU A 816 17.26 60.17 -3.19
CA LEU A 816 17.93 59.47 -2.09
C LEU A 816 17.06 59.32 -0.84
N THR A 817 16.26 60.33 -0.48
CA THR A 817 15.42 60.29 0.73
C THR A 817 14.00 59.82 0.49
N GLY A 818 13.52 59.86 -0.73
CA GLY A 818 12.11 59.61 -1.09
C GLY A 818 11.12 60.65 -0.52
N LYS A 819 11.63 61.82 -0.16
CA LYS A 819 10.89 62.95 0.40
C LYS A 819 11.20 64.19 -0.40
N GLU A 820 10.19 64.96 -0.78
CA GLU A 820 10.35 66.27 -1.39
C GLU A 820 10.80 67.27 -0.33
N LEU A 821 12.11 67.40 -0.14
CA LEU A 821 12.70 68.27 0.85
C LEU A 821 12.88 69.67 0.27
N HIS A 822 12.79 69.86 -1.04
CA HIS A 822 12.92 71.11 -1.77
C HIS A 822 14.14 71.90 -1.37
N ILE A 823 15.35 71.26 -1.47
CA ILE A 823 16.67 71.92 -1.29
C ILE A 823 17.32 72.00 -2.65
N THR A 824 17.35 73.23 -3.21
CA THR A 824 17.91 73.48 -4.54
C THR A 824 19.40 73.90 -4.45
N GLY A 825 20.05 73.98 -5.60
CA GLY A 825 21.46 74.36 -5.75
C GLY A 825 22.26 73.29 -6.49
N ASP A 826 23.48 73.65 -6.81
CA ASP A 826 24.46 72.71 -7.43
C ASP A 826 25.40 72.22 -6.37
N TYR A 827 25.71 70.87 -6.43
CA TYR A 827 26.58 70.30 -5.42
C TYR A 827 27.73 69.47 -6.00
N ASP A 828 28.80 69.40 -5.22
CA ASP A 828 29.92 68.51 -5.39
C ASP A 828 29.95 67.52 -4.21
N LEU A 829 30.16 66.28 -4.50
CA LEU A 829 30.27 65.23 -3.51
C LEU A 829 31.52 64.37 -3.81
N THR A 830 32.31 64.09 -2.79
CA THR A 830 33.30 63.02 -2.84
C THR A 830 33.24 62.29 -1.53
N ALA A 831 32.95 61.00 -1.63
CA ALA A 831 32.98 60.15 -0.45
C ALA A 831 33.63 58.81 -0.73
N LYS A 832 34.10 58.16 0.33
CA LYS A 832 34.54 56.78 0.35
C LYS A 832 33.91 56.14 1.57
N ILE A 833 33.13 55.14 1.36
CA ILE A 833 32.39 54.41 2.44
C ILE A 833 32.61 52.92 2.29
N GLN A 834 32.79 52.25 3.40
CA GLN A 834 32.96 50.81 3.48
C GLN A 834 32.29 50.29 4.73
N SER A 835 31.82 49.07 4.66
CA SER A 835 31.26 48.38 5.81
C SER A 835 31.37 46.88 5.67
N HIS A 836 31.22 46.17 6.79
CA HIS A 836 31.14 44.72 6.83
C HIS A 836 30.23 44.26 7.98
N GLY A 837 29.55 43.12 7.81
CA GLY A 837 28.64 42.58 8.82
C GLY A 837 27.38 41.98 8.24
N THR A 838 26.36 41.81 9.08
CA THR A 838 25.04 41.30 8.69
C THR A 838 23.92 42.23 9.14
N GLY A 839 22.95 42.50 8.29
CA GLY A 839 21.77 43.28 8.62
C GLY A 839 22.07 44.64 9.27
N ARG A 840 21.63 44.88 10.51
CA ARG A 840 21.84 46.15 11.23
C ARG A 840 23.27 46.38 11.65
N ASP A 841 24.07 45.34 11.82
CA ASP A 841 25.49 45.49 12.23
C ASP A 841 26.30 46.20 11.16
N MET A 842 25.91 46.15 9.91
CA MET A 842 26.57 46.91 8.83
C MET A 842 26.53 48.42 9.04
N LEU A 843 25.51 48.97 9.64
CA LEU A 843 25.45 50.41 9.95
C LEU A 843 26.42 50.75 11.07
N SER A 844 26.58 49.85 12.04
CA SER A 844 27.51 50.01 13.16
C SER A 844 28.98 49.78 12.79
N ALA A 845 29.22 49.08 11.68
CA ALA A 845 30.56 48.81 11.14
C ALA A 845 30.92 49.76 9.97
N LEU A 846 30.15 50.81 9.75
CA LEU A 846 30.38 51.73 8.66
C LEU A 846 31.65 52.59 8.93
N GLU A 847 32.53 52.62 7.95
CA GLU A 847 33.75 53.39 7.93
C GLU A 847 33.74 54.23 6.68
N GLY A 848 34.33 55.47 6.78
CA GLY A 848 34.43 56.28 5.60
C GLY A 848 34.74 57.72 5.82
N ARG A 849 34.77 58.48 4.70
CA ARG A 849 34.94 59.93 4.67
C ARG A 849 33.95 60.52 3.67
N VAL A 850 33.35 61.62 4.03
CA VAL A 850 32.39 62.33 3.19
C VAL A 850 32.87 63.81 3.08
N ASP A 851 32.96 64.32 1.85
CA ASP A 851 33.16 65.73 1.55
C ASP A 851 32.05 66.17 0.57
N PHE A 852 31.14 66.98 1.07
CA PHE A 852 29.99 67.50 0.35
C PHE A 852 30.00 69.01 0.34
N LYS A 853 29.79 69.61 -0.81
CA LYS A 853 29.66 71.03 -0.99
C LYS A 853 28.48 71.35 -1.90
N ALA A 854 27.71 72.37 -1.55
CA ALA A 854 26.65 72.84 -2.42
C ALA A 854 26.65 74.37 -2.48
N SER A 855 26.20 74.92 -3.55
CA SER A 855 26.22 76.39 -3.79
C SER A 855 24.96 76.87 -4.51
N LYS A 856 24.67 78.21 -4.32
CA LYS A 856 23.63 78.94 -5.05
C LYS A 856 22.26 78.33 -4.99
N GLY A 857 21.82 77.90 -3.78
CA GLY A 857 20.59 77.19 -3.61
C GLY A 857 19.62 77.84 -2.63
N MET A 858 18.49 77.07 -2.44
CA MET A 858 17.44 77.50 -1.55
C MET A 858 16.96 76.26 -0.73
N ILE A 859 16.74 76.40 0.55
CA ILE A 859 16.16 75.37 1.42
C ILE A 859 14.73 75.75 1.75
N TYR A 860 13.74 75.07 1.19
CA TYR A 860 12.33 75.34 1.40
C TYR A 860 11.71 74.56 2.57
N LYS A 861 12.11 73.35 2.74
CA LYS A 861 11.61 72.48 3.81
C LYS A 861 12.71 71.57 4.35
N PHE A 862 13.17 71.89 5.54
CA PHE A 862 14.11 71.04 6.28
C PHE A 862 13.71 71.04 7.76
N PRO A 863 12.96 70.02 8.24
CA PRO A 863 12.36 70.02 9.58
C PRO A 863 13.38 70.25 10.72
N THR A 864 14.56 69.63 10.65
CA THR A 864 15.60 69.78 11.68
C THR A 864 16.11 71.22 11.72
N LEU A 865 16.33 71.83 10.58
CA LEU A 865 16.76 73.26 10.51
C LEU A 865 15.64 74.17 11.01
N ALA A 866 14.39 73.88 10.65
CA ALA A 866 13.24 74.63 11.13
C ALA A 866 13.12 74.52 12.67
N ASN A 867 13.33 73.35 13.25
CA ASN A 867 13.32 73.14 14.69
C ASN A 867 14.45 73.89 15.38
N VAL A 868 15.67 73.81 14.84
CA VAL A 868 16.83 74.61 15.35
C VAL A 868 16.52 76.12 15.32
N LEU A 869 16.03 76.66 14.22
CA LEU A 869 15.67 78.06 14.07
C LEU A 869 14.50 78.50 14.94
N SER A 870 13.50 77.66 15.16
CA SER A 870 12.35 77.92 16.03
C SER A 870 12.73 78.00 17.51
N VAL A 871 13.54 77.06 17.98
CA VAL A 871 14.02 77.04 19.39
C VAL A 871 14.89 78.21 19.71
N LEU A 872 15.70 78.70 18.75
CA LEU A 872 16.59 79.83 18.97
C LEU A 872 15.85 81.18 19.07
N SER A 873 14.52 81.22 18.93
CA SER A 873 13.69 82.47 19.01
C SER A 873 14.35 83.58 18.19
N VAL A 874 14.91 83.24 17.05
CA VAL A 874 15.67 84.19 16.18
C VAL A 874 14.77 85.40 15.81
N PHE A 875 13.46 85.28 15.86
CA PHE A 875 12.49 86.28 15.61
C PHE A 875 12.42 87.42 16.67
N GLU A 876 12.81 87.13 17.95
CA GLU A 876 12.82 88.16 19.00
C GLU A 876 14.10 89.03 18.98
N ILE A 877 15.19 88.51 18.46
CA ILE A 877 16.48 89.23 18.41
C ILE A 877 16.47 90.24 17.27
N PHE A 878 15.62 90.02 16.29
CA PHE A 878 15.53 90.92 15.10
C PHE A 878 14.33 91.88 15.17
N ARG A 879 14.30 92.73 16.14
CA ARG A 879 13.32 93.83 16.15
C ARG A 879 13.53 94.78 14.93
N GLY A 880 12.79 94.46 13.85
CA GLY A 880 12.75 95.31 12.69
C GLY A 880 13.01 94.76 11.33
N ARG A 881 13.51 93.51 11.15
CA ARG A 881 13.66 92.86 9.87
C ARG A 881 13.49 91.33 10.09
N THR A 882 12.33 90.81 9.78
CA THR A 882 12.14 89.36 9.74
C THR A 882 13.05 88.79 8.70
N PRO A 883 13.92 87.75 9.04
CA PRO A 883 14.54 86.92 8.03
C PRO A 883 13.41 86.41 7.13
N GLU A 884 13.60 86.45 5.81
CA GLU A 884 12.66 85.79 4.83
C GLU A 884 12.63 84.31 4.99
N ILE A 885 12.15 83.79 6.12
CA ILE A 885 11.91 82.29 6.42
C ILE A 885 10.45 81.96 6.23
N GLY A 886 9.60 82.86 5.94
CA GLY A 886 8.17 82.65 5.71
C GLY A 886 7.85 82.60 4.22
N GLY A 887 7.53 81.44 3.71
CA GLY A 887 6.92 81.22 2.37
C GLY A 887 7.87 80.97 1.20
N ASN A 888 9.04 81.65 1.18
CA ASN A 888 9.94 81.66 0.02
C ASN A 888 11.23 80.85 0.22
N GLY A 889 11.44 80.20 1.34
CA GLY A 889 12.62 79.36 1.62
C GLY A 889 13.83 80.13 2.13
N PHE A 890 14.89 79.46 2.52
CA PHE A 890 16.16 80.04 2.99
C PHE A 890 17.23 79.98 1.89
N PRO A 891 17.67 81.11 1.30
CA PRO A 891 18.69 81.18 0.28
C PRO A 891 20.07 81.01 0.89
N TYR A 892 20.90 80.06 0.37
CA TYR A 892 22.27 79.92 0.75
C TYR A 892 23.23 80.15 -0.43
N TYR A 893 24.42 80.68 -0.14
CA TYR A 893 25.49 80.84 -1.12
C TYR A 893 26.38 79.63 -1.23
N SER A 894 26.67 79.02 -0.08
CA SER A 894 27.49 77.84 0.04
C SER A 894 27.05 77.00 1.21
N MET A 895 27.15 75.72 1.03
CA MET A 895 26.96 74.69 2.05
C MET A 895 28.10 73.68 1.95
N ALA A 896 28.64 73.27 3.07
CA ALA A 896 29.70 72.28 3.12
C ALA A 896 29.48 71.29 4.29
N LEU A 897 29.71 70.03 4.07
CA LEU A 897 29.66 68.99 5.10
C LEU A 897 30.87 68.02 4.88
N ARG A 898 31.77 67.98 5.86
CA ARG A 898 32.94 67.13 5.83
C ARG A 898 33.02 66.39 7.15
N GLY A 899 33.40 65.14 7.08
CA GLY A 899 33.56 64.30 8.26
C GLY A 899 34.02 62.92 7.96
N ASP A 900 34.43 62.21 8.99
CA ASP A 900 34.81 60.80 8.97
C ASP A 900 33.75 59.94 9.64
N ILE A 901 33.55 58.77 9.11
CA ILE A 901 32.69 57.76 9.70
C ILE A 901 33.61 56.71 10.32
N HIS A 902 33.47 56.45 11.59
CA HIS A 902 34.17 55.44 12.29
C HIS A 902 33.22 54.63 13.16
N GLN A 903 33.17 53.28 12.95
CA GLN A 903 32.25 52.35 13.64
C GLN A 903 30.80 52.84 13.62
N GLY A 904 30.36 53.32 12.46
CA GLY A 904 28.97 53.79 12.26
C GLY A 904 28.67 55.17 12.85
N VAL A 905 29.62 55.81 13.45
CA VAL A 905 29.53 57.20 13.97
C VAL A 905 30.14 58.13 12.97
N PHE A 906 29.34 59.03 12.42
CA PHE A 906 29.79 60.12 11.54
C PHE A 906 30.23 61.33 12.39
N SER A 907 31.49 61.52 12.54
CA SER A 907 32.10 62.64 13.23
C SER A 907 32.26 63.80 12.24
N ILE A 908 31.51 64.85 12.46
CA ILE A 908 31.45 66.03 11.60
C ILE A 908 32.68 66.91 11.87
N GLU A 909 33.63 66.90 10.94
CA GLU A 909 34.77 67.82 10.98
C GLU A 909 34.37 69.24 10.64
N LYS A 910 33.42 69.37 9.69
CA LYS A 910 32.97 70.69 9.22
C LYS A 910 31.54 70.51 8.67
N ALA A 911 30.61 71.30 9.24
CA ALA A 911 29.31 71.54 8.68
C ALA A 911 29.04 73.03 8.64
N TYR A 912 28.80 73.58 7.46
CA TYR A 912 28.62 75.00 7.22
C TYR A 912 27.50 75.23 6.24
N ILE A 913 26.63 76.18 6.56
CA ILE A 913 25.65 76.75 5.62
C ILE A 913 25.77 78.26 5.69
N GLY A 914 26.22 78.84 4.61
CA GLY A 914 26.32 80.29 4.48
C GLY A 914 25.19 80.89 3.67
N GLY A 915 24.32 81.71 4.31
CA GLY A 915 23.16 82.31 3.70
C GLY A 915 23.20 83.80 3.61
N LYS A 916 22.19 84.33 2.99
CA LYS A 916 22.08 85.84 2.88
C LYS A 916 21.77 86.50 4.23
N SER A 917 21.03 85.77 5.08
CA SER A 917 20.52 86.34 6.33
C SER A 917 21.19 85.69 7.57
N LEU A 918 21.81 84.58 7.49
CA LEU A 918 22.46 83.91 8.58
C LEU A 918 23.46 82.81 8.08
N ASP A 919 24.46 82.58 8.90
CA ASP A 919 25.41 81.45 8.72
C ASP A 919 25.22 80.43 9.83
N ILE A 920 25.32 79.16 9.49
CA ILE A 920 25.15 78.03 10.41
C ILE A 920 26.41 77.17 10.32
N ILE A 921 27.03 76.94 11.47
CA ILE A 921 28.15 76.01 11.61
C ILE A 921 27.77 74.94 12.61
N ALA A 922 28.12 73.72 12.33
CA ALA A 922 27.83 72.64 13.23
C ALA A 922 29.07 71.69 13.36
N GLU A 923 29.27 71.19 14.54
CA GLU A 923 30.24 70.13 14.86
C GLU A 923 29.59 69.10 15.81
N GLY A 924 29.93 67.86 15.68
CA GLY A 924 29.34 66.78 16.52
C GLY A 924 29.36 65.45 15.85
N GLU A 925 28.50 64.58 16.33
CA GLU A 925 28.47 63.19 15.90
C GLU A 925 27.06 62.73 15.58
N VAL A 926 26.96 61.89 14.59
CA VAL A 926 25.73 61.16 14.21
C VAL A 926 25.99 59.67 14.25
N ASP A 927 25.42 58.96 15.23
CA ASP A 927 25.46 57.53 15.32
C ASP A 927 24.42 56.94 14.38
N LEU A 928 24.88 56.50 13.21
CA LEU A 928 24.04 55.91 12.16
C LEU A 928 23.46 54.57 12.56
N GLY A 929 24.18 53.78 13.37
CA GLY A 929 23.75 52.49 13.87
C GLY A 929 22.62 52.60 14.88
N LYS A 930 22.73 53.56 15.83
CA LYS A 930 21.71 53.82 16.86
C LYS A 930 20.69 54.88 16.42
N GLN A 931 20.90 55.49 15.29
CA GLN A 931 20.05 56.61 14.77
C GLN A 931 19.97 57.80 15.77
N LYS A 932 21.09 58.13 16.39
CA LYS A 932 21.18 59.21 17.35
C LYS A 932 22.05 60.31 16.80
N ILE A 933 21.80 61.56 17.20
CA ILE A 933 22.56 62.78 16.86
C ILE A 933 23.01 63.47 18.15
N ASP A 934 24.20 63.96 18.18
CA ASP A 934 24.68 64.87 19.23
C ASP A 934 25.63 65.86 18.60
N MET A 935 25.14 67.02 18.36
CA MET A 935 25.92 68.10 17.69
C MET A 935 25.69 69.46 18.36
N VAL A 936 26.69 70.29 18.29
CA VAL A 936 26.58 71.73 18.63
C VAL A 936 26.44 72.48 17.34
N VAL A 937 25.46 73.37 17.28
CA VAL A 937 25.19 74.25 16.14
C VAL A 937 25.32 75.66 16.58
N LEU A 938 26.11 76.43 15.85
CA LEU A 938 26.24 77.87 16.01
C LEU A 938 25.45 78.55 14.88
N VAL A 939 24.52 79.41 15.25
CA VAL A 939 23.79 80.20 14.28
C VAL A 939 24.22 81.66 14.44
N ALA A 940 24.79 82.15 13.35
CA ALA A 940 25.20 83.54 13.30
C ALA A 940 24.28 84.40 12.38
N PRO A 941 23.53 85.32 12.92
CA PRO A 941 22.71 86.18 12.12
C PRO A 941 23.55 87.24 11.39
N PHE A 942 23.30 87.58 10.17
CA PHE A 942 23.92 88.53 9.25
C PHE A 942 25.29 88.12 8.63
N SER A 943 25.26 88.00 7.31
CA SER A 943 26.45 87.96 6.43
C SER A 943 27.22 89.29 6.41
N SER A 944 26.90 90.23 7.27
CA SER A 944 27.49 91.57 7.34
C SER A 944 28.88 91.58 7.88
N ILE A 945 29.39 90.44 8.38
CA ILE A 945 30.79 90.32 8.85
C ILE A 945 31.80 90.58 7.71
N ASN A 946 31.46 90.21 6.50
CA ASN A 946 32.30 90.54 5.33
C ASN A 946 32.37 92.01 5.00
N TRP A 947 31.38 92.74 5.33
CA TRP A 947 31.34 94.21 5.16
C TRP A 947 32.21 94.90 6.25
N ILE A 948 32.12 94.42 7.51
CA ILE A 948 32.83 94.93 8.66
C ILE A 948 34.29 94.62 8.50
N ILE A 949 34.67 93.43 8.07
CA ILE A 949 36.07 92.96 7.89
C ILE A 949 36.76 93.76 6.71
N ARG A 950 36.04 94.14 5.68
CA ARG A 950 36.50 94.86 4.49
C ARG A 950 36.69 96.33 4.73
N HIS A 951 36.11 96.97 5.73
CA HIS A 951 36.01 98.38 5.86
C HIS A 951 36.56 98.97 7.18
N THR A 952 37.01 98.13 8.13
CA THR A 952 37.62 98.62 9.41
C THR A 952 38.90 97.91 9.78
N PRO A 953 40.04 98.62 9.59
CA PRO A 953 41.36 98.03 9.89
C PRO A 953 41.78 98.00 11.40
N VAL A 954 40.87 98.30 12.34
CA VAL A 954 41.15 98.33 13.74
C VAL A 954 39.95 97.95 14.56
N VAL A 955 39.68 96.71 14.71
CA VAL A 955 38.69 96.17 15.73
C VAL A 955 39.26 94.93 16.44
N ASN A 956 40.48 95.02 16.95
CA ASN A 956 41.02 93.92 17.77
C ASN A 956 41.03 94.19 19.26
N THR A 957 40.50 95.39 19.72
CA THR A 957 40.70 95.74 21.12
C THR A 957 39.46 96.28 21.88
N VAL A 958 38.33 96.49 21.28
CA VAL A 958 37.22 97.08 22.01
C VAL A 958 35.86 96.47 21.56
N MET A 959 35.66 95.27 21.84
CA MET A 959 34.35 94.71 22.11
C MET A 959 34.45 93.44 22.95
N GLY A 960 34.28 93.61 24.26
CA GLY A 960 34.34 92.53 25.22
C GLY A 960 33.31 91.45 24.80
N GLY A 961 33.90 90.46 24.30
CA GLY A 961 33.40 89.03 24.33
C GLY A 961 31.94 88.74 23.94
N THR A 962 31.22 89.56 23.20
CA THR A 962 29.85 89.15 22.73
C THR A 962 29.97 88.73 21.28
N LEU A 963 30.25 87.39 21.15
CA LEU A 963 30.00 86.72 19.89
C LEU A 963 28.49 86.81 19.59
N ILE A 964 28.14 87.40 18.44
CA ILE A 964 26.79 87.47 17.96
C ILE A 964 26.48 86.09 17.28
N SER A 965 26.60 85.01 17.98
CA SER A 965 26.19 83.70 17.52
C SER A 965 25.47 83.01 18.66
N ILE A 966 24.42 82.26 18.31
CA ILE A 966 23.61 81.54 19.25
C ILE A 966 23.97 80.05 19.17
N PRO A 967 24.59 79.49 20.22
CA PRO A 967 24.88 78.05 20.25
C PRO A 967 23.65 77.23 20.70
N ALA A 968 23.42 76.13 20.01
CA ALA A 968 22.39 75.18 20.37
C ALA A 968 22.94 73.76 20.30
N ARG A 969 22.51 72.89 21.18
CA ARG A 969 22.78 71.46 21.11
C ARG A 969 21.58 70.75 20.48
N VAL A 970 21.86 70.01 19.46
CA VAL A 970 20.90 69.11 18.79
C VAL A 970 21.24 67.68 19.20
N SER A 971 20.37 67.06 19.96
CA SER A 971 20.67 65.73 20.50
C SER A 971 19.45 64.81 20.49
N GLY A 972 19.64 63.52 20.61
CA GLY A 972 18.53 62.53 20.69
C GLY A 972 18.31 61.72 19.41
N ASP A 973 17.05 61.44 19.07
CA ASP A 973 16.72 60.66 17.86
C ASP A 973 16.97 61.44 16.58
N LEU A 974 17.68 60.85 15.63
CA LEU A 974 18.04 61.52 14.36
C LEU A 974 16.83 62.00 13.54
N ARG A 975 15.67 61.31 13.71
CA ARG A 975 14.42 61.66 12.98
C ARG A 975 13.63 62.74 13.66
N ASN A 976 13.81 62.90 14.98
CA ASN A 976 13.12 63.91 15.78
C ASN A 976 14.05 64.41 16.92
N PRO A 977 15.10 65.11 16.61
CA PRO A 977 16.10 65.54 17.62
C PRO A 977 15.56 66.64 18.53
N ASP A 978 15.99 66.60 19.78
CA ASP A 978 15.79 67.65 20.78
C ASP A 978 16.78 68.76 20.55
N VAL A 979 16.30 70.04 20.57
CA VAL A 979 17.14 71.24 20.40
C VAL A 979 17.10 72.05 21.67
N THR A 980 18.27 72.29 22.27
CA THR A 980 18.45 73.07 23.48
C THR A 980 19.43 74.22 23.27
N VAL A 981 19.06 75.41 23.63
CA VAL A 981 20.00 76.61 23.58
C VAL A 981 21.04 76.42 24.65
N LEU A 982 22.30 76.69 24.30
CA LEU A 982 23.45 76.63 25.20
C LEU A 982 23.86 78.08 25.59
N SER A 983 24.50 78.22 26.75
CA SER A 983 25.14 79.51 27.09
C SER A 983 26.36 79.78 26.16
N PRO A 984 26.63 81.00 25.79
CA PRO A 984 27.76 81.30 24.90
C PRO A 984 29.10 80.80 25.40
N THR A 985 29.29 80.64 26.72
CA THR A 985 30.52 80.14 27.37
C THR A 985 30.66 78.59 27.32
N ALA A 986 29.69 77.90 26.84
CA ALA A 986 29.68 76.42 26.75
C ALA A 986 30.22 75.91 25.40
N VAL A 987 30.61 76.77 24.48
CA VAL A 987 31.16 76.41 23.18
C VAL A 987 32.64 76.21 23.24
N GLY A 988 33.15 75.06 22.79
CA GLY A 988 34.53 74.70 22.74
C GLY A 988 35.33 75.61 21.77
N SER A 989 36.62 75.87 22.08
CA SER A 989 37.53 76.71 21.30
C SER A 989 37.64 76.36 19.82
N ARG A 990 37.44 75.07 19.49
CA ARG A 990 37.54 74.50 18.14
C ARG A 990 36.46 74.99 17.20
N ILE A 991 35.19 75.00 17.63
CA ILE A 991 34.05 75.52 16.85
C ILE A 991 34.24 77.02 16.59
N LEU A 992 34.77 77.74 17.56
CA LEU A 992 35.10 79.15 17.43
C LEU A 992 36.26 79.42 16.45
N GLU A 993 37.32 78.63 16.44
CA GLU A 993 38.38 78.66 15.45
C GLU A 993 37.94 78.36 14.05
N MET A 994 37.04 77.32 13.88
CA MET A 994 36.43 77.00 12.59
C MET A 994 35.61 78.20 12.10
N PHE A 995 34.81 78.77 12.96
CA PHE A 995 34.02 79.97 12.64
C PHE A 995 34.87 81.07 12.16
N MET A 996 36.02 81.39 12.80
CA MET A 996 36.95 82.43 12.43
C MET A 996 37.74 82.14 11.16
N ASN A 997 38.10 80.86 10.92
CA ASN A 997 38.90 80.49 9.74
C ASN A 997 37.98 80.35 8.47
N ASP A 998 36.74 79.89 8.58
CA ASP A 998 35.85 79.79 7.45
C ASP A 998 35.22 81.14 7.01
N LEU A 999 35.19 82.09 7.89
CA LEU A 999 34.93 83.50 7.54
C LEU A 999 36.01 84.09 6.60
N LYS A 1000 37.25 83.54 6.62
CA LYS A 1000 38.34 83.93 5.69
C LYS A 1000 38.38 83.13 4.38
N ALA A 1001 37.77 81.96 4.36
CA ALA A 1001 37.88 81.00 3.26
C ALA A 1001 37.07 81.28 1.99
N PRO A 1002 35.90 82.00 1.97
CA PRO A 1002 35.19 82.32 0.74
C PRO A 1002 35.95 83.08 -0.32
N VAL A 1003 37.08 83.79 0.07
CA VAL A 1003 37.85 84.57 -0.83
C VAL A 1003 38.98 83.77 -1.54
N GLU A 1004 39.49 82.72 -0.96
CA GLU A 1004 40.53 81.91 -1.60
C GLU A 1004 40.04 80.77 -2.50
N LEU A 1005 38.87 80.23 -2.28
CA LEU A 1005 38.31 79.17 -3.13
C LEU A 1005 37.86 79.68 -4.51
N PHE A 1006 37.50 80.91 -4.68
CA PHE A 1006 37.11 81.50 -5.95
C PHE A 1006 38.27 82.25 -6.67
N SER A 1007 39.42 82.43 -6.05
CA SER A 1007 40.60 83.06 -6.68
C SER A 1007 41.53 82.09 -7.41
N LYS A 1008 41.47 80.77 -7.13
CA LYS A 1008 42.39 79.80 -7.79
C LYS A 1008 41.89 79.28 -9.15
N GLU A 1009 40.67 79.57 -9.55
CA GLU A 1009 40.12 79.14 -10.87
C GLU A 1009 40.40 80.19 -11.99
N LYS A 1010 40.96 81.30 -11.74
CA LYS A 1010 41.31 82.30 -12.76
C LYS A 1010 42.76 82.27 -13.30
N GLU A 1011 43.59 81.38 -12.84
CA GLU A 1011 44.98 81.25 -13.24
C GLU A 1011 45.35 79.94 -13.98
N LYS A 1012 44.41 79.24 -14.55
CA LYS A 1012 44.73 78.25 -15.56
C LYS A 1012 43.75 78.35 -16.71
N LYS A 1013 44.05 79.23 -17.60
CA LYS A 1013 43.73 79.15 -19.04
C LYS A 1013 45.05 79.05 -19.76
#